data_e415294822bb65847e6196b077f84b23
#
_entry.id   e415294822bb65847e6196b077f84b23
#
_cell.length_a   1.000
_cell.length_b   1.000
_cell.length_c   1.000
_cell.angle_alpha   90.00
_cell.angle_beta   90.00
_cell.angle_gamma   90.00
#
_symmetry.space_group_name_H-M   'P 1'
#
loop_
_entity.id
_entity.type
_entity.pdbx_description
1 polymer ?
#
loop_
_entity_poly.entity_id
_entity_poly.type
_entity_poly.pdbx_seq_one_letter_code
_entity_poly.pdbx_strand_id
1 'polypeptide(L)'
;MTVTTVMSAAAFMGPVASAQTLPQIPEEELNAYPVYSGKDLELTVDAEGTHFALWSPGAEAVRLHLYADGHNGDAYETVEMAKDAATGVWRASKSEKLYGKFYTFQVKIGGEWLKETPGVWAKAVGVNGQRAAIVDFSLTNPEGWGSDTYVVTPHQTDAIVYEMHHRDFSAHRNSGIVNKGKFVAMLEPCTESDNGELTGIAHLKELGVTHVHILPSYDYNTVDETQLVDRQYNWGYDPLNYNVPEGSYSTNPADPYCRIREMKEMVQALHKAGIGVVMDVVYNHTALGDDSNFSLTAPGYYYRHRPDGSYSDASGCGNETASDRGQMSDYIVNSVKYWAKEYHIDGFRFDLMAIHDVETMNRVSAEVRAINPYAVIYGEGWTAGDSPLPVERRALKENVSKMQGVAVFSDDIRDAVKGHYSREDDRGFVSGKAGQEETVKIGVVASTSHPQVDYSKGSNSKFAYATSPEMIMNYVSCHDDLCLTDKLRKSMPEANDSVRMRVARLAQTIVFTSQGTPFMFTGEEIFRDKKGVHNSYCSPDSINAIDWNLKKQNREQFDYYRNLIAMRKAHPAFRMTSAADIARNIVFDKVKEDCVVSYSIKNHANGDEWQEVKVVFNGNDREVTVNVAKGNWTIVAADGKIDKDGLGKSKGGKTVVASRSALILAR
;
A
#
# COMPACT_ATOMS: atom_id res chain seq x y z
N MET A 1 -30.50 6.11 -5.46
CA MET A 1 -30.33 4.78 -6.09
C MET A 1 -29.25 4.91 -7.12
N THR A 2 -28.04 4.60 -6.74
CA THR A 2 -26.87 4.60 -7.63
C THR A 2 -26.49 3.13 -7.80
N VAL A 3 -26.77 2.59 -8.96
CA VAL A 3 -26.37 1.21 -9.31
C VAL A 3 -24.87 1.23 -9.55
N THR A 4 -24.11 0.72 -8.61
CA THR A 4 -22.69 0.47 -8.77
C THR A 4 -22.55 -0.81 -9.58
N THR A 5 -22.16 -0.69 -10.83
CA THR A 5 -21.82 -1.84 -11.67
C THR A 5 -20.48 -2.37 -11.20
N VAL A 6 -20.52 -3.35 -10.32
CA VAL A 6 -19.34 -4.15 -9.97
C VAL A 6 -19.07 -5.05 -11.16
N MET A 7 -18.01 -4.78 -11.91
CA MET A 7 -17.49 -5.75 -12.87
C MET A 7 -16.84 -6.89 -12.08
N SER A 8 -17.52 -8.03 -12.04
CA SER A 8 -16.98 -9.27 -11.51
C SER A 8 -15.71 -9.63 -12.26
N ALA A 9 -14.60 -9.75 -11.54
CA ALA A 9 -13.40 -10.41 -12.03
C ALA A 9 -13.76 -11.87 -12.29
N ALA A 10 -13.94 -12.26 -13.53
CA ALA A 10 -14.06 -13.65 -13.91
C ALA A 10 -12.70 -14.31 -13.68
N ALA A 11 -12.56 -14.97 -12.55
CA ALA A 11 -11.43 -15.85 -12.26
C ALA A 11 -11.38 -16.94 -13.34
N PHE A 12 -10.26 -17.07 -14.02
CA PHE A 12 -9.93 -18.28 -14.77
C PHE A 12 -9.70 -19.40 -13.75
N MET A 13 -10.76 -20.11 -13.41
CA MET A 13 -10.67 -21.35 -12.63
C MET A 13 -10.13 -22.45 -13.56
N GLY A 14 -8.90 -22.91 -13.29
CA GLY A 14 -8.49 -24.26 -13.67
C GLY A 14 -9.45 -25.30 -13.06
N PRO A 15 -9.37 -26.59 -13.40
CA PRO A 15 -10.31 -27.59 -12.90
C PRO A 15 -10.28 -27.62 -11.37
N VAL A 16 -11.33 -27.06 -10.78
CA VAL A 16 -11.53 -27.03 -9.32
C VAL A 16 -11.76 -28.47 -8.88
N ALA A 17 -10.80 -29.04 -8.14
CA ALA A 17 -11.10 -30.17 -7.29
C ALA A 17 -12.32 -29.76 -6.44
N SER A 18 -13.31 -30.62 -6.29
CA SER A 18 -14.54 -30.32 -5.57
C SER A 18 -14.20 -29.65 -4.23
N ALA A 19 -14.69 -28.41 -4.04
CA ALA A 19 -14.49 -27.70 -2.79
C ALA A 19 -15.01 -28.57 -1.65
N GLN A 20 -14.22 -28.71 -0.58
CA GLN A 20 -14.64 -29.44 0.61
C GLN A 20 -15.76 -28.63 1.27
N THR A 21 -16.90 -29.27 1.53
CA THR A 21 -17.98 -28.61 2.29
C THR A 21 -17.57 -28.54 3.75
N LEU A 22 -17.35 -27.36 4.26
CA LEU A 22 -17.04 -27.12 5.67
C LEU A 22 -18.32 -27.23 6.53
N PRO A 23 -18.22 -27.71 7.79
CA PRO A 23 -19.34 -27.67 8.71
C PRO A 23 -19.71 -26.22 9.03
N GLN A 24 -21.00 -25.91 8.98
CA GLN A 24 -21.50 -24.62 9.45
C GLN A 24 -21.57 -24.62 10.98
N ILE A 25 -20.77 -23.76 11.61
CA ILE A 25 -20.72 -23.60 13.05
C ILE A 25 -21.57 -22.37 13.42
N PRO A 26 -22.52 -22.50 14.38
CA PRO A 26 -23.34 -21.38 14.80
C PRO A 26 -22.50 -20.19 15.30
N GLU A 27 -22.92 -18.96 14.97
CA GLU A 27 -22.22 -17.74 15.37
C GLU A 27 -22.04 -17.63 16.90
N GLU A 28 -23.02 -18.09 17.67
CA GLU A 28 -22.93 -18.14 19.13
C GLU A 28 -21.78 -19.03 19.62
N GLU A 29 -21.56 -20.18 18.97
CA GLU A 29 -20.47 -21.08 19.29
C GLU A 29 -19.12 -20.47 18.90
N LEU A 30 -19.01 -19.87 17.70
CA LEU A 30 -17.79 -19.18 17.27
C LEU A 30 -17.40 -18.04 18.23
N ASN A 31 -18.38 -17.28 18.71
CA ASN A 31 -18.16 -16.19 19.67
C ASN A 31 -17.78 -16.69 21.06
N ALA A 32 -18.07 -17.94 21.40
CA ALA A 32 -17.68 -18.57 22.66
C ALA A 32 -16.26 -19.15 22.64
N TYR A 33 -15.59 -19.20 21.50
CA TYR A 33 -14.23 -19.73 21.41
C TYR A 33 -13.24 -18.90 22.23
N PRO A 34 -12.36 -19.54 23.03
CA PRO A 34 -11.36 -18.83 23.83
C PRO A 34 -10.34 -18.13 22.93
N VAL A 35 -10.00 -16.89 23.23
CA VAL A 35 -8.88 -16.18 22.58
C VAL A 35 -7.58 -16.64 23.24
N TYR A 36 -6.61 -17.03 22.42
CA TYR A 36 -5.30 -17.47 22.87
C TYR A 36 -4.23 -16.40 22.62
N SER A 37 -3.67 -15.84 23.67
CA SER A 37 -2.65 -14.78 23.63
C SER A 37 -1.21 -15.30 23.77
N GLY A 38 -0.99 -16.62 23.77
CA GLY A 38 0.34 -17.23 23.79
C GLY A 38 1.13 -16.90 22.52
N LYS A 39 2.46 -17.01 22.61
CA LYS A 39 3.39 -16.64 21.51
C LYS A 39 4.00 -17.86 20.82
N ASP A 40 3.48 -19.05 21.13
CA ASP A 40 4.03 -20.34 20.74
C ASP A 40 3.20 -21.04 19.65
N LEU A 41 2.23 -20.31 19.05
CA LEU A 41 1.43 -20.89 17.98
C LEU A 41 2.29 -21.24 16.76
N GLU A 42 1.96 -22.35 16.25
CA GLU A 42 2.39 -23.19 15.16
C GLU A 42 3.74 -23.82 15.38
N LEU A 43 4.83 -23.08 15.49
CA LEU A 43 6.17 -23.65 15.56
C LEU A 43 7.08 -22.88 16.52
N THR A 44 7.69 -23.62 17.45
CA THR A 44 8.86 -23.15 18.21
C THR A 44 9.93 -24.23 18.20
N VAL A 45 11.20 -23.83 18.13
CA VAL A 45 12.35 -24.73 18.23
C VAL A 45 13.30 -24.20 19.30
N ASP A 46 13.59 -25.02 20.30
CA ASP A 46 14.45 -24.64 21.41
C ASP A 46 15.45 -25.75 21.79
N ALA A 47 15.97 -25.73 23.02
CA ALA A 47 16.93 -26.73 23.51
C ALA A 47 16.29 -28.11 23.69
N GLU A 48 14.98 -28.17 23.90
CA GLU A 48 14.23 -29.40 24.18
C GLU A 48 13.72 -30.09 22.91
N GLY A 49 13.72 -29.34 21.76
CA GLY A 49 13.34 -29.92 20.47
C GLY A 49 12.50 -28.98 19.60
N THR A 50 11.57 -29.58 18.87
CA THR A 50 10.61 -28.91 17.99
C THR A 50 9.20 -29.08 18.54
N HIS A 51 8.50 -27.97 18.75
CA HIS A 51 7.18 -27.91 19.36
C HIS A 51 6.18 -27.30 18.39
N PHE A 52 5.02 -27.95 18.28
CA PHE A 52 3.93 -27.57 17.38
C PHE A 52 2.69 -27.25 18.21
N ALA A 53 2.00 -26.16 17.88
CA ALA A 53 0.82 -25.71 18.59
C ALA A 53 -0.20 -25.11 17.62
N LEU A 54 -1.38 -25.70 17.47
CA LEU A 54 -2.44 -25.22 16.60
C LEU A 54 -3.65 -24.77 17.43
N TRP A 55 -4.13 -23.55 17.22
CA TRP A 55 -5.37 -23.09 17.81
C TRP A 55 -6.57 -23.52 16.95
N SER A 56 -7.34 -24.48 17.43
CA SER A 56 -8.53 -25.02 16.76
C SER A 56 -9.55 -25.50 17.82
N PRO A 57 -10.27 -24.55 18.46
CA PRO A 57 -11.16 -24.88 19.59
C PRO A 57 -12.28 -25.86 19.25
N GLY A 58 -12.88 -25.74 18.06
CA GLY A 58 -13.97 -26.60 17.59
C GLY A 58 -13.52 -27.98 17.12
N ALA A 59 -12.22 -28.24 16.98
CA ALA A 59 -11.73 -29.52 16.49
C ALA A 59 -12.01 -30.70 17.44
N GLU A 60 -12.36 -31.84 16.86
CA GLU A 60 -12.51 -33.12 17.53
C GLU A 60 -11.17 -33.86 17.68
N ALA A 61 -10.30 -33.70 16.67
CA ALA A 61 -8.94 -34.24 16.64
C ALA A 61 -8.06 -33.38 15.72
N VAL A 62 -6.76 -33.36 15.96
CA VAL A 62 -5.77 -32.73 15.10
C VAL A 62 -4.58 -33.67 14.91
N ARG A 63 -4.09 -33.73 13.67
CA ARG A 63 -2.87 -34.44 13.28
C ARG A 63 -1.81 -33.46 12.80
N LEU A 64 -0.59 -33.75 13.15
CA LEU A 64 0.62 -33.19 12.59
C LEU A 64 1.22 -34.21 11.61
N HIS A 65 1.44 -33.79 10.36
CA HIS A 65 2.15 -34.57 9.35
C HIS A 65 3.54 -33.97 9.14
N LEU A 66 4.57 -34.80 9.12
CA LEU A 66 5.96 -34.40 8.90
C LEU A 66 6.48 -34.90 7.56
N TYR A 67 7.16 -34.04 6.82
CA TYR A 67 7.64 -34.31 5.46
C TYR A 67 9.13 -34.04 5.32
N ALA A 68 9.77 -34.84 4.44
CA ALA A 68 11.17 -34.59 4.07
C ALA A 68 11.33 -33.49 3.03
N ASP A 69 10.30 -33.25 2.20
CA ASP A 69 10.30 -32.34 1.05
C ASP A 69 9.13 -31.35 1.15
N GLY A 70 9.35 -30.13 0.66
CA GLY A 70 8.39 -29.02 0.74
C GLY A 70 7.22 -29.11 -0.23
N HIS A 71 7.26 -30.00 -1.20
CA HIS A 71 6.24 -30.07 -2.25
C HIS A 71 5.83 -31.51 -2.58
N ASN A 72 6.78 -32.45 -2.63
CA ASN A 72 6.56 -33.82 -3.10
C ASN A 72 6.65 -34.85 -1.98
N GLY A 73 6.18 -36.06 -2.28
CA GLY A 73 6.26 -37.24 -1.39
C GLY A 73 5.24 -37.25 -0.25
N ASP A 74 5.11 -38.41 0.38
CA ASP A 74 4.20 -38.64 1.48
C ASP A 74 4.82 -38.21 2.81
N ALA A 75 3.96 -38.02 3.83
CA ALA A 75 4.41 -37.79 5.19
C ALA A 75 5.21 -39.02 5.68
N TYR A 76 6.41 -38.76 6.18
CA TYR A 76 7.20 -39.86 6.78
C TYR A 76 6.74 -40.19 8.21
N GLU A 77 6.01 -39.27 8.82
CA GLU A 77 5.43 -39.45 10.15
C GLU A 77 4.13 -38.66 10.30
N THR A 78 3.16 -39.26 11.02
CA THR A 78 1.92 -38.59 11.43
C THR A 78 1.80 -38.74 12.95
N VAL A 79 1.54 -37.61 13.64
CA VAL A 79 1.47 -37.53 15.10
C VAL A 79 0.08 -37.00 15.49
N GLU A 80 -0.63 -37.72 16.35
CA GLU A 80 -1.86 -37.20 16.97
C GLU A 80 -1.51 -36.15 18.00
N MET A 81 -2.19 -34.99 17.95
CA MET A 81 -1.94 -33.86 18.85
C MET A 81 -2.86 -33.91 20.07
N ALA A 82 -2.41 -33.40 21.20
CA ALA A 82 -3.15 -33.32 22.45
C ALA A 82 -3.81 -31.93 22.62
N LYS A 83 -5.12 -31.93 22.96
CA LYS A 83 -5.90 -30.67 23.17
C LYS A 83 -5.74 -30.16 24.59
N ASP A 84 -5.42 -28.89 24.73
CA ASP A 84 -5.70 -28.13 25.94
C ASP A 84 -7.13 -27.56 25.85
N ALA A 85 -8.03 -28.16 26.63
CA ALA A 85 -9.45 -27.81 26.58
C ALA A 85 -9.73 -26.37 27.06
N ALA A 86 -8.87 -25.76 27.87
CA ALA A 86 -9.07 -24.41 28.39
C ALA A 86 -8.77 -23.35 27.34
N THR A 87 -7.81 -23.62 26.47
CA THR A 87 -7.33 -22.65 25.45
C THR A 87 -7.77 -22.99 24.03
N GLY A 88 -8.22 -24.22 23.79
CA GLY A 88 -8.51 -24.72 22.44
C GLY A 88 -7.26 -24.98 21.59
N VAL A 89 -6.07 -24.99 22.21
CA VAL A 89 -4.79 -25.23 21.52
C VAL A 89 -4.45 -26.70 21.54
N TRP A 90 -4.06 -27.22 20.39
CA TRP A 90 -3.56 -28.59 20.20
C TRP A 90 -2.04 -28.59 20.15
N ARG A 91 -1.38 -29.54 20.80
CA ARG A 91 0.08 -29.57 20.94
C ARG A 91 0.68 -30.91 20.58
N ALA A 92 1.86 -30.90 19.97
CA ALA A 92 2.76 -32.02 19.76
C ALA A 92 4.20 -31.56 19.89
N SER A 93 5.10 -32.47 20.27
CA SER A 93 6.53 -32.16 20.40
C SER A 93 7.40 -33.29 19.89
N LYS A 94 8.56 -32.98 19.36
CA LYS A 94 9.64 -33.89 18.97
C LYS A 94 10.91 -33.46 19.72
N SER A 95 11.66 -34.41 20.22
CA SER A 95 12.92 -34.15 20.96
C SER A 95 14.06 -33.69 20.05
N GLU A 96 13.90 -33.85 18.72
CA GLU A 96 14.87 -33.40 17.74
C GLU A 96 14.55 -32.00 17.22
N LYS A 97 15.58 -31.25 16.86
CA LYS A 97 15.44 -30.01 16.08
C LYS A 97 15.27 -30.36 14.61
N LEU A 98 14.05 -30.26 14.12
CA LEU A 98 13.67 -30.72 12.78
C LEU A 98 13.96 -29.68 11.67
N TYR A 99 15.01 -28.85 11.81
CA TYR A 99 15.40 -27.90 10.78
C TYR A 99 15.58 -28.57 9.42
N GLY A 100 15.07 -27.92 8.36
CA GLY A 100 15.10 -28.42 6.98
C GLY A 100 14.03 -29.48 6.69
N LYS A 101 13.11 -29.74 7.62
CA LYS A 101 11.90 -30.53 7.40
C LYS A 101 10.69 -29.64 7.21
N PHE A 102 9.58 -30.25 6.80
CA PHE A 102 8.33 -29.55 6.51
C PHE A 102 7.19 -30.22 7.29
N TYR A 103 6.10 -29.47 7.48
CA TYR A 103 4.93 -30.00 8.19
C TYR A 103 3.63 -29.41 7.65
N THR A 104 2.53 -30.12 7.96
CA THR A 104 1.17 -29.64 7.85
C THR A 104 0.38 -30.06 9.08
N PHE A 105 -0.72 -29.38 9.32
CA PHE A 105 -1.76 -29.81 10.24
C PHE A 105 -2.95 -30.36 9.46
N GLN A 106 -3.69 -31.26 10.07
CA GLN A 106 -4.96 -31.74 9.56
C GLN A 106 -5.98 -31.77 10.71
N VAL A 107 -7.09 -31.08 10.53
CA VAL A 107 -8.13 -30.88 11.54
C VAL A 107 -9.30 -31.83 11.25
N LYS A 108 -9.84 -32.45 12.29
CA LYS A 108 -11.10 -33.22 12.23
C LYS A 108 -12.21 -32.43 12.91
N ILE A 109 -13.30 -32.22 12.18
CA ILE A 109 -14.46 -31.48 12.69
C ILE A 109 -15.73 -31.96 11.98
N GLY A 110 -16.85 -32.06 12.69
CA GLY A 110 -18.09 -32.62 12.14
C GLY A 110 -17.98 -34.07 11.70
N GLY A 111 -17.08 -34.84 12.31
CA GLY A 111 -16.81 -36.24 11.98
C GLY A 111 -15.85 -36.45 10.80
N GLU A 112 -15.48 -35.41 10.05
CA GLU A 112 -14.66 -35.48 8.83
C GLU A 112 -13.27 -34.86 9.02
N TRP A 113 -12.26 -35.42 8.37
CA TRP A 113 -10.93 -34.81 8.25
C TRP A 113 -10.92 -33.79 7.13
N LEU A 114 -10.56 -32.58 7.46
CA LEU A 114 -10.38 -31.50 6.47
C LEU A 114 -9.11 -31.76 5.64
N LYS A 115 -8.90 -30.93 4.60
CA LYS A 115 -7.61 -30.90 3.87
C LYS A 115 -6.47 -30.49 4.82
N GLU A 116 -5.26 -30.86 4.46
CA GLU A 116 -4.06 -30.40 5.17
C GLU A 116 -3.83 -28.90 4.97
N THR A 117 -3.23 -28.26 5.98
CA THR A 117 -2.89 -26.83 5.97
C THR A 117 -1.51 -26.62 6.60
N PRO A 118 -0.68 -25.69 6.09
CA PRO A 118 0.54 -25.27 6.78
C PRO A 118 0.27 -24.52 8.10
N GLY A 119 -1.02 -24.24 8.38
CA GLY A 119 -1.47 -23.41 9.49
C GLY A 119 -1.54 -21.93 9.14
N VAL A 120 -2.08 -21.11 10.06
CA VAL A 120 -2.27 -19.66 9.84
C VAL A 120 -1.00 -18.86 10.14
N TRP A 121 -0.08 -19.39 10.95
CA TRP A 121 1.15 -18.72 11.40
C TRP A 121 2.40 -19.20 10.70
N ALA A 122 2.32 -19.99 9.62
CA ALA A 122 3.50 -20.40 8.87
C ALA A 122 4.36 -19.15 8.51
N LYS A 123 5.64 -19.18 8.89
CA LYS A 123 6.62 -18.10 8.65
C LYS A 123 7.63 -18.46 7.56
N ALA A 124 7.63 -19.72 7.17
CA ALA A 124 8.40 -20.28 6.06
C ALA A 124 7.61 -21.42 5.44
N VAL A 125 7.68 -21.57 4.14
CA VAL A 125 6.96 -22.61 3.40
C VAL A 125 7.85 -23.20 2.31
N GLY A 126 7.49 -24.40 1.84
CA GLY A 126 7.98 -24.95 0.59
C GLY A 126 7.38 -24.23 -0.62
N VAL A 127 7.76 -24.67 -1.81
CA VAL A 127 7.27 -24.12 -3.08
C VAL A 127 5.73 -24.22 -3.14
N ASN A 128 5.10 -23.15 -3.67
CA ASN A 128 3.64 -23.00 -3.73
C ASN A 128 2.91 -22.99 -2.38
N GLY A 129 3.62 -22.76 -1.26
CA GLY A 129 3.02 -22.45 0.03
C GLY A 129 2.22 -23.55 0.74
N GLN A 130 2.23 -24.80 0.26
CA GLN A 130 1.35 -25.87 0.75
C GLN A 130 1.83 -26.53 2.04
N ARG A 131 3.13 -26.53 2.31
CA ARG A 131 3.75 -27.09 3.51
C ARG A 131 4.57 -26.05 4.22
N ALA A 132 4.37 -25.90 5.52
CA ALA A 132 5.23 -25.05 6.33
C ALA A 132 6.63 -25.66 6.47
N ALA A 133 7.65 -24.82 6.48
CA ALA A 133 9.04 -25.22 6.61
C ALA A 133 9.57 -24.92 8.01
N ILE A 134 10.41 -25.80 8.54
CA ILE A 134 11.08 -25.64 9.83
C ILE A 134 12.46 -25.05 9.55
N VAL A 135 12.60 -23.73 9.75
CA VAL A 135 13.83 -22.98 9.45
C VAL A 135 14.45 -22.37 10.71
N ASP A 136 15.79 -22.29 10.71
CA ASP A 136 16.51 -21.48 11.67
C ASP A 136 16.63 -20.05 11.13
N PHE A 137 15.81 -19.15 11.66
CA PHE A 137 15.77 -17.75 11.22
C PHE A 137 17.09 -17.01 11.41
N SER A 138 17.96 -17.45 12.34
CA SER A 138 19.29 -16.84 12.53
C SER A 138 20.18 -16.99 11.30
N LEU A 139 19.94 -18.02 10.49
CA LEU A 139 20.67 -18.29 9.23
C LEU A 139 20.14 -17.50 8.04
N THR A 140 19.04 -16.76 8.21
CA THR A 140 18.44 -15.93 7.16
C THR A 140 18.87 -14.48 7.21
N ASN A 141 19.59 -14.06 8.24
CA ASN A 141 20.02 -12.68 8.43
C ASN A 141 21.20 -12.35 7.50
N PRO A 142 21.11 -11.30 6.68
CA PRO A 142 22.26 -10.83 5.90
C PRO A 142 23.35 -10.25 6.82
N GLU A 143 24.56 -10.09 6.25
CA GLU A 143 25.65 -9.47 6.98
C GLU A 143 25.28 -8.04 7.46
N GLY A 144 25.52 -7.77 8.75
CA GLY A 144 25.20 -6.49 9.37
C GLY A 144 23.71 -6.29 9.69
N TRP A 145 22.85 -7.31 9.57
CA TRP A 145 21.41 -7.20 9.86
C TRP A 145 21.10 -6.65 11.25
N GLY A 146 21.86 -7.08 12.27
CA GLY A 146 21.67 -6.61 13.64
C GLY A 146 22.01 -5.13 13.88
N SER A 147 22.63 -4.46 12.91
CA SER A 147 22.91 -3.01 12.93
C SER A 147 22.06 -2.22 11.94
N ASP A 148 21.18 -2.89 11.19
CA ASP A 148 20.23 -2.24 10.32
C ASP A 148 19.19 -1.46 11.14
N THR A 149 18.79 -0.28 10.67
CA THR A 149 17.92 0.63 11.41
C THR A 149 16.82 1.18 10.52
N TYR A 150 15.65 1.39 11.10
CA TYR A 150 14.52 2.04 10.42
C TYR A 150 14.88 3.45 9.94
N VAL A 151 14.22 3.87 8.87
CA VAL A 151 14.36 5.24 8.36
C VAL A 151 13.64 6.22 9.30
N VAL A 152 14.37 7.24 9.75
CA VAL A 152 13.85 8.25 10.69
C VAL A 152 12.91 9.20 9.95
N THR A 153 11.63 9.14 10.27
CA THR A 153 10.56 10.00 9.72
C THR A 153 9.76 10.58 10.88
N PRO A 154 10.20 11.72 11.47
CA PRO A 154 9.62 12.28 12.69
C PRO A 154 8.11 12.51 12.60
N HIS A 155 7.61 12.90 11.43
CA HIS A 155 6.21 13.10 11.15
C HIS A 155 5.81 12.35 9.89
N GLN A 156 4.60 11.80 9.84
CA GLN A 156 4.14 11.08 8.66
C GLN A 156 4.10 12.00 7.42
N THR A 157 3.85 13.30 7.61
CA THR A 157 3.90 14.31 6.55
C THR A 157 5.30 14.56 5.96
N ASP A 158 6.36 14.09 6.63
CA ASP A 158 7.74 14.13 6.11
C ASP A 158 8.00 13.02 5.10
N ALA A 159 7.19 11.98 5.08
CA ALA A 159 7.30 10.91 4.10
C ALA A 159 6.90 11.38 2.70
N ILE A 160 7.58 10.86 1.69
CA ILE A 160 7.24 10.94 0.27
C ILE A 160 7.22 9.51 -0.22
N VAL A 161 6.02 9.00 -0.49
CA VAL A 161 5.79 7.58 -0.75
C VAL A 161 5.73 7.33 -2.25
N TYR A 162 6.49 6.35 -2.71
CA TYR A 162 6.57 5.89 -4.11
C TYR A 162 6.09 4.44 -4.18
N GLU A 163 4.92 4.22 -4.77
CA GLU A 163 4.35 2.90 -4.94
C GLU A 163 5.01 2.14 -6.08
N MET A 164 5.39 0.90 -5.85
CA MET A 164 6.02 0.07 -6.87
C MET A 164 5.68 -1.42 -6.74
N HIS A 165 5.78 -2.14 -7.86
CA HIS A 165 5.73 -3.58 -7.93
C HIS A 165 7.07 -4.13 -8.41
N HIS A 166 7.55 -5.25 -7.85
CA HIS A 166 8.87 -5.81 -8.17
C HIS A 166 9.09 -6.04 -9.65
N ARG A 167 8.10 -6.63 -10.35
CA ARG A 167 8.20 -6.91 -11.78
C ARG A 167 8.04 -5.65 -12.62
N ASP A 168 7.09 -4.76 -12.30
CA ASP A 168 6.92 -3.49 -13.01
C ASP A 168 8.23 -2.72 -13.07
N PHE A 169 8.89 -2.63 -11.92
CA PHE A 169 10.08 -1.80 -11.73
C PHE A 169 11.33 -2.38 -12.42
N SER A 170 11.45 -3.71 -12.52
CA SER A 170 12.71 -4.35 -12.93
C SER A 170 12.62 -5.23 -14.18
N ALA A 171 11.42 -5.73 -14.56
CA ALA A 171 11.31 -6.80 -15.55
C ALA A 171 11.56 -6.37 -17.01
N HIS A 172 11.41 -5.08 -17.34
CA HIS A 172 11.61 -4.62 -18.72
C HIS A 172 13.05 -4.88 -19.20
N ARG A 173 13.18 -5.28 -20.47
CA ARG A 173 14.47 -5.65 -21.06
C ARG A 173 15.55 -4.56 -20.95
N ASN A 174 15.15 -3.28 -21.00
CA ASN A 174 16.05 -2.12 -20.94
C ASN A 174 16.25 -1.56 -19.53
N SER A 175 15.86 -2.28 -18.48
CA SER A 175 16.09 -1.84 -17.11
C SER A 175 17.56 -1.86 -16.68
N GLY A 176 18.40 -2.60 -17.40
CA GLY A 176 19.79 -2.87 -16.99
C GLY A 176 19.92 -3.77 -15.77
N ILE A 177 18.80 -4.11 -15.13
CA ILE A 177 18.75 -5.00 -13.97
C ILE A 177 18.91 -6.45 -14.42
N VAL A 178 19.76 -7.21 -13.74
CA VAL A 178 20.02 -8.62 -14.02
C VAL A 178 18.94 -9.49 -13.39
N ASN A 179 18.65 -9.28 -12.10
CA ASN A 179 17.71 -10.08 -11.32
C ASN A 179 16.28 -9.55 -11.46
N LYS A 180 15.74 -9.62 -12.67
CA LYS A 180 14.41 -9.08 -13.03
C LYS A 180 13.29 -9.70 -12.21
N GLY A 181 12.42 -8.87 -11.61
CA GLY A 181 11.27 -9.29 -10.82
C GLY A 181 11.62 -9.97 -9.49
N LYS A 182 12.85 -9.82 -8.99
CA LYS A 182 13.33 -10.45 -7.76
C LYS A 182 13.60 -9.43 -6.65
N PHE A 183 13.52 -9.86 -5.39
CA PHE A 183 13.92 -9.03 -4.23
C PHE A 183 15.34 -8.46 -4.42
N VAL A 184 16.26 -9.31 -4.85
CA VAL A 184 17.67 -8.94 -5.05
C VAL A 184 17.92 -7.95 -6.18
N ALA A 185 16.92 -7.59 -6.98
CA ALA A 185 17.02 -6.49 -7.95
C ALA A 185 17.40 -5.15 -7.27
N MET A 186 16.99 -4.94 -6.02
CA MET A 186 17.33 -3.74 -5.24
C MET A 186 18.75 -3.73 -4.70
N LEU A 187 19.48 -4.84 -4.79
CA LEU A 187 20.89 -4.93 -4.39
C LEU A 187 21.84 -4.44 -5.49
N GLU A 188 21.34 -4.23 -6.71
CA GLU A 188 22.12 -3.77 -7.86
C GLU A 188 22.27 -2.23 -7.79
N PRO A 189 23.43 -1.69 -7.34
CA PRO A 189 23.48 -0.30 -6.84
C PRO A 189 23.52 0.76 -7.95
N CYS A 190 23.92 0.40 -9.17
CA CYS A 190 24.16 1.32 -10.28
C CYS A 190 23.74 0.68 -11.61
N THR A 191 22.44 0.40 -11.76
CA THR A 191 21.90 -0.07 -13.03
C THR A 191 21.51 1.10 -13.91
N GLU A 192 21.66 0.90 -15.24
CA GLU A 192 21.35 1.91 -16.25
C GLU A 192 20.50 1.29 -17.37
N SER A 193 19.62 2.09 -17.92
CA SER A 193 18.87 1.72 -19.13
C SER A 193 19.76 1.72 -20.37
N ASP A 194 19.26 1.15 -21.48
CA ASP A 194 19.98 1.09 -22.77
C ASP A 194 20.46 2.47 -23.26
N ASN A 195 19.85 3.54 -22.80
CA ASN A 195 20.17 4.92 -23.19
C ASN A 195 20.95 5.70 -22.11
N GLY A 196 21.46 5.02 -21.06
CA GLY A 196 22.36 5.54 -20.06
C GLY A 196 21.69 6.32 -18.91
N GLU A 197 20.39 6.10 -18.67
CA GLU A 197 19.69 6.67 -17.51
C GLU A 197 19.70 5.72 -16.31
N LEU A 198 19.90 6.24 -15.12
CA LEU A 198 19.86 5.45 -13.89
C LEU A 198 18.50 4.77 -13.69
N THR A 199 18.53 3.50 -13.31
CA THR A 199 17.38 2.64 -13.00
C THR A 199 17.51 2.04 -11.61
N GLY A 200 16.61 1.17 -11.20
CA GLY A 200 16.71 0.46 -9.93
C GLY A 200 16.81 1.41 -8.74
N ILE A 201 17.54 1.00 -7.71
CA ILE A 201 17.73 1.80 -6.49
C ILE A 201 18.42 3.15 -6.76
N ALA A 202 19.26 3.23 -7.79
CA ALA A 202 19.91 4.49 -8.17
C ALA A 202 18.90 5.53 -8.68
N HIS A 203 17.87 5.09 -9.42
CA HIS A 203 16.77 5.97 -9.83
C HIS A 203 15.98 6.51 -8.62
N LEU A 204 15.64 5.66 -7.65
CA LEU A 204 14.94 6.08 -6.44
C LEU A 204 15.72 7.15 -5.66
N LYS A 205 17.04 6.99 -5.55
CA LYS A 205 17.94 7.98 -4.93
C LYS A 205 17.99 9.28 -5.72
N GLU A 206 18.08 9.21 -7.06
CA GLU A 206 18.09 10.39 -7.92
C GLU A 206 16.76 11.15 -7.83
N LEU A 207 15.63 10.45 -7.80
CA LEU A 207 14.31 11.03 -7.66
C LEU A 207 14.11 11.69 -6.28
N GLY A 208 14.68 11.09 -5.24
CA GLY A 208 14.71 11.66 -3.89
C GLY A 208 13.51 11.29 -3.02
N VAL A 209 12.76 10.23 -3.33
CA VAL A 209 11.68 9.69 -2.48
C VAL A 209 12.25 9.20 -1.15
N THR A 210 11.41 9.15 -0.11
CA THR A 210 11.83 8.73 1.24
C THR A 210 11.40 7.33 1.58
N HIS A 211 10.31 6.85 0.97
CA HIS A 211 9.76 5.51 1.19
C HIS A 211 9.33 4.90 -0.13
N VAL A 212 9.54 3.60 -0.26
CA VAL A 212 8.88 2.78 -1.27
C VAL A 212 7.72 2.03 -0.62
N HIS A 213 6.55 2.12 -1.22
CA HIS A 213 5.42 1.25 -0.93
C HIS A 213 5.46 0.11 -1.94
N ILE A 214 5.74 -1.09 -1.45
CA ILE A 214 5.85 -2.27 -2.30
C ILE A 214 4.53 -3.02 -2.27
N LEU A 215 3.94 -3.30 -3.45
CA LEU A 215 2.75 -4.12 -3.59
C LEU A 215 2.93 -5.47 -2.88
N PRO A 216 1.84 -6.23 -2.61
CA PRO A 216 1.91 -7.41 -1.76
C PRO A 216 3.12 -8.30 -2.05
N SER A 217 3.91 -8.56 -1.01
CA SER A 217 5.18 -9.29 -1.09
C SER A 217 5.23 -10.50 -0.14
N TYR A 218 4.09 -10.84 0.47
CA TYR A 218 3.87 -12.12 1.12
C TYR A 218 3.41 -13.15 0.10
N ASP A 219 3.43 -14.43 0.49
CA ASP A 219 3.06 -15.58 -0.31
C ASP A 219 1.59 -15.52 -0.75
N TYR A 220 1.33 -15.52 -2.06
CA TYR A 220 0.02 -15.42 -2.68
C TYR A 220 -0.26 -16.56 -3.67
N ASN A 221 -1.55 -16.79 -4.01
CA ASN A 221 -2.02 -18.07 -4.55
C ASN A 221 -1.81 -18.26 -6.06
N THR A 222 -1.91 -17.22 -6.87
CA THR A 222 -2.08 -17.37 -8.33
C THR A 222 -0.82 -17.65 -9.13
N VAL A 223 0.36 -17.56 -8.54
CA VAL A 223 1.63 -17.83 -9.22
C VAL A 223 2.14 -19.22 -8.88
N ASP A 224 2.33 -20.06 -9.89
CA ASP A 224 3.01 -21.36 -9.73
C ASP A 224 4.52 -21.14 -9.68
N GLU A 225 5.08 -21.20 -8.49
CA GLU A 225 6.51 -21.02 -8.23
C GLU A 225 7.41 -22.08 -8.88
N THR A 226 6.84 -23.22 -9.35
CA THR A 226 7.58 -24.25 -10.08
C THR A 226 7.81 -23.90 -11.53
N GLN A 227 7.08 -22.92 -12.07
CA GLN A 227 7.09 -22.55 -13.49
C GLN A 227 7.07 -21.03 -13.67
N LEU A 228 8.09 -20.33 -13.18
CA LEU A 228 8.19 -18.87 -13.23
C LEU A 228 8.42 -18.38 -14.68
N VAL A 229 7.32 -18.09 -15.37
CA VAL A 229 7.28 -17.55 -16.73
C VAL A 229 6.60 -16.19 -16.77
N ASP A 230 6.85 -15.39 -17.80
CA ASP A 230 6.38 -13.99 -17.90
C ASP A 230 4.87 -13.81 -17.76
N ARG A 231 4.08 -14.77 -18.23
CA ARG A 231 2.60 -14.71 -18.16
C ARG A 231 2.00 -15.00 -16.80
N GLN A 232 2.79 -15.30 -15.78
CA GLN A 232 2.36 -15.48 -14.40
C GLN A 232 2.53 -14.19 -13.58
N TYR A 233 2.21 -13.04 -14.17
CA TYR A 233 2.18 -11.78 -13.45
C TYR A 233 0.93 -11.68 -12.58
N ASN A 234 1.08 -11.25 -11.33
CA ASN A 234 -0.02 -10.85 -10.47
C ASN A 234 0.45 -9.72 -9.52
N TRP A 235 -0.47 -8.84 -9.11
CA TRP A 235 -0.17 -7.84 -8.09
C TRP A 235 0.00 -8.44 -6.69
N GLY A 236 -0.59 -9.62 -6.43
CA GLY A 236 -0.47 -10.33 -5.15
C GLY A 236 -1.61 -10.06 -4.17
N TYR A 237 -2.75 -9.53 -4.60
CA TYR A 237 -3.93 -9.32 -3.74
C TYR A 237 -4.79 -10.59 -3.58
N ASP A 238 -4.18 -11.75 -3.64
CA ASP A 238 -4.77 -13.06 -3.42
C ASP A 238 -3.99 -13.86 -2.36
N PRO A 239 -4.01 -13.41 -1.08
CA PRO A 239 -3.14 -13.91 -0.02
C PRO A 239 -3.36 -15.39 0.29
N LEU A 240 -2.25 -16.12 0.46
CA LEU A 240 -2.20 -17.54 0.87
C LEU A 240 -1.55 -17.69 2.25
N ASN A 241 -0.30 -17.28 2.43
CA ASN A 241 0.44 -17.31 3.69
C ASN A 241 0.95 -15.92 4.08
N TYR A 242 0.22 -15.24 4.96
CA TYR A 242 0.46 -13.82 5.31
C TYR A 242 1.81 -13.52 5.97
N ASN A 243 2.51 -14.53 6.53
CA ASN A 243 3.76 -14.31 7.27
C ASN A 243 4.98 -14.89 6.54
N VAL A 244 4.85 -15.16 5.25
CA VAL A 244 5.90 -15.74 4.39
C VAL A 244 6.18 -14.79 3.24
N PRO A 245 7.45 -14.48 2.90
CA PRO A 245 7.77 -13.76 1.68
C PRO A 245 7.39 -14.54 0.42
N GLU A 246 6.92 -13.84 -0.61
CA GLU A 246 6.53 -14.41 -1.90
C GLU A 246 7.70 -15.12 -2.60
N GLY A 247 7.49 -16.39 -2.98
CA GLY A 247 8.55 -17.21 -3.57
C GLY A 247 8.87 -16.85 -5.01
N SER A 248 7.93 -16.32 -5.78
CA SER A 248 8.20 -15.89 -7.16
C SER A 248 9.16 -14.71 -7.23
N TYR A 249 9.29 -13.93 -6.15
CA TYR A 249 10.28 -12.85 -6.03
C TYR A 249 11.65 -13.32 -5.50
N SER A 250 11.77 -14.58 -5.10
CA SER A 250 13.04 -15.20 -4.73
C SER A 250 13.77 -15.76 -5.94
N THR A 251 15.09 -15.82 -5.87
CA THR A 251 15.92 -16.49 -6.92
C THR A 251 15.80 -18.01 -6.85
N ASN A 252 15.41 -18.57 -5.70
CA ASN A 252 15.17 -19.99 -5.51
C ASN A 252 13.95 -20.24 -4.60
N PRO A 253 12.73 -20.33 -5.15
CA PRO A 253 11.52 -20.54 -4.37
C PRO A 253 11.47 -21.94 -3.66
N ALA A 254 12.24 -22.90 -4.14
CA ALA A 254 12.31 -24.23 -3.50
C ALA A 254 13.11 -24.25 -2.19
N ASP A 255 13.94 -23.25 -1.95
CA ASP A 255 14.68 -23.07 -0.69
C ASP A 255 13.97 -22.05 0.21
N PRO A 256 13.32 -22.49 1.31
CA PRO A 256 12.60 -21.58 2.21
C PRO A 256 13.51 -20.52 2.87
N TYR A 257 14.80 -20.79 3.03
CA TYR A 257 15.77 -19.81 3.53
C TYR A 257 16.04 -18.68 2.53
N CYS A 258 16.01 -19.00 1.24
CA CYS A 258 16.35 -18.06 0.18
C CYS A 258 15.39 -16.85 0.16
N ARG A 259 14.07 -17.10 0.08
CA ARG A 259 13.05 -16.03 0.03
C ARG A 259 13.11 -15.09 1.24
N ILE A 260 13.36 -15.65 2.43
CA ILE A 260 13.46 -14.89 3.68
C ILE A 260 14.71 -13.99 3.66
N ARG A 261 15.88 -14.57 3.30
CA ARG A 261 17.14 -13.83 3.24
C ARG A 261 17.09 -12.71 2.21
N GLU A 262 16.63 -13.01 1.00
CA GLU A 262 16.59 -12.05 -0.10
C GLU A 262 15.66 -10.86 0.19
N MET A 263 14.52 -11.07 0.85
CA MET A 263 13.66 -9.98 1.29
C MET A 263 14.35 -9.10 2.35
N LYS A 264 15.06 -9.70 3.32
CA LYS A 264 15.86 -8.94 4.29
C LYS A 264 16.99 -8.14 3.62
N GLU A 265 17.68 -8.74 2.65
CA GLU A 265 18.73 -8.08 1.86
C GLU A 265 18.17 -6.87 1.10
N MET A 266 16.99 -7.00 0.49
CA MET A 266 16.28 -5.91 -0.18
C MET A 266 15.99 -4.76 0.77
N VAL A 267 15.39 -5.04 1.93
CA VAL A 267 15.07 -4.02 2.95
C VAL A 267 16.35 -3.31 3.40
N GLN A 268 17.39 -4.08 3.73
CA GLN A 268 18.68 -3.51 4.14
C GLN A 268 19.32 -2.64 3.04
N ALA A 269 19.20 -3.01 1.77
CA ALA A 269 19.74 -2.22 0.66
C ALA A 269 19.00 -0.88 0.53
N LEU A 270 17.67 -0.88 0.68
CA LEU A 270 16.86 0.33 0.68
C LEU A 270 17.19 1.22 1.90
N HIS A 271 17.33 0.66 3.10
CA HIS A 271 17.75 1.40 4.29
C HIS A 271 19.13 2.04 4.12
N LYS A 272 20.12 1.32 3.57
CA LYS A 272 21.44 1.88 3.22
C LYS A 272 21.36 3.03 2.21
N ALA A 273 20.31 3.05 1.39
CA ALA A 273 20.02 4.16 0.48
C ALA A 273 19.24 5.32 1.14
N GLY A 274 18.86 5.19 2.42
CA GLY A 274 18.03 6.16 3.14
C GLY A 274 16.55 6.10 2.76
N ILE A 275 16.07 4.95 2.28
CA ILE A 275 14.70 4.74 1.79
C ILE A 275 14.02 3.69 2.68
N GLY A 276 12.92 4.09 3.33
CA GLY A 276 12.08 3.20 4.13
C GLY A 276 11.21 2.30 3.25
N VAL A 277 10.78 1.17 3.81
CA VAL A 277 9.93 0.19 3.14
C VAL A 277 8.56 0.15 3.79
N VAL A 278 7.52 0.45 3.01
CA VAL A 278 6.12 0.27 3.37
C VAL A 278 5.61 -0.98 2.67
N MET A 279 5.12 -1.94 3.44
CA MET A 279 4.56 -3.18 2.91
C MET A 279 3.06 -3.07 2.74
N ASP A 280 2.57 -3.47 1.57
CA ASP A 280 1.14 -3.62 1.32
C ASP A 280 0.63 -4.90 1.99
N VAL A 281 -0.43 -4.80 2.79
CA VAL A 281 -0.99 -5.93 3.54
C VAL A 281 -2.49 -6.08 3.28
N VAL A 282 -2.92 -7.30 3.01
CA VAL A 282 -4.29 -7.64 2.56
C VAL A 282 -4.95 -8.58 3.57
N TYR A 283 -5.12 -8.11 4.82
CA TYR A 283 -5.78 -8.92 5.85
C TYR A 283 -7.31 -8.95 5.70
N ASN A 284 -7.86 -8.21 4.75
CA ASN A 284 -9.29 -8.03 4.58
C ASN A 284 -10.00 -9.26 3.98
N HIS A 285 -9.31 -10.12 3.24
CA HIS A 285 -9.85 -11.36 2.66
C HIS A 285 -8.75 -12.40 2.44
N THR A 286 -9.14 -13.62 2.06
CA THR A 286 -8.23 -14.70 1.63
C THR A 286 -8.54 -15.13 0.20
N ALA A 287 -7.54 -15.68 -0.50
CA ALA A 287 -7.69 -16.15 -1.87
C ALA A 287 -8.69 -17.30 -2.02
N LEU A 288 -8.73 -18.21 -1.06
CA LEU A 288 -9.35 -19.54 -1.22
C LEU A 288 -10.64 -19.77 -0.42
N GLY A 289 -11.12 -18.83 0.40
CA GLY A 289 -12.36 -19.01 1.19
C GLY A 289 -12.33 -20.28 2.02
N ASP A 290 -13.15 -21.29 1.66
CA ASP A 290 -13.26 -22.56 2.37
C ASP A 290 -11.96 -23.38 2.40
N ASP A 291 -11.13 -23.27 1.38
CA ASP A 291 -9.84 -23.95 1.29
C ASP A 291 -8.68 -23.11 1.85
N SER A 292 -8.96 -21.94 2.43
CA SER A 292 -7.94 -21.10 3.07
C SER A 292 -7.37 -21.74 4.34
N ASN A 293 -6.15 -21.38 4.69
CA ASN A 293 -5.53 -21.81 5.95
C ASN A 293 -6.37 -21.44 7.18
N PHE A 294 -7.09 -20.31 7.13
CA PHE A 294 -8.03 -19.90 8.17
C PHE A 294 -9.19 -20.88 8.32
N SER A 295 -9.84 -21.23 7.21
CA SER A 295 -10.98 -22.16 7.21
C SER A 295 -10.56 -23.59 7.56
N LEU A 296 -9.42 -24.04 7.08
CA LEU A 296 -8.89 -25.38 7.38
C LEU A 296 -8.39 -25.52 8.82
N THR A 297 -8.12 -24.40 9.51
CA THR A 297 -7.71 -24.40 10.92
C THR A 297 -8.89 -24.24 11.87
N ALA A 298 -9.77 -23.26 11.63
CA ALA A 298 -10.94 -22.99 12.47
C ALA A 298 -12.12 -22.53 11.60
N PRO A 299 -12.89 -23.47 11.02
CA PRO A 299 -13.97 -23.18 10.09
C PRO A 299 -14.92 -22.10 10.60
N GLY A 300 -15.18 -21.10 9.77
CA GLY A 300 -16.11 -20.00 10.05
C GLY A 300 -15.60 -18.90 11.00
N TYR A 301 -14.58 -19.17 11.83
CA TYR A 301 -14.19 -18.22 12.88
C TYR A 301 -13.56 -16.93 12.34
N TYR A 302 -12.69 -17.00 11.36
CA TYR A 302 -11.92 -15.86 10.89
C TYR A 302 -12.67 -14.95 9.92
N TYR A 303 -13.91 -15.33 9.54
CA TYR A 303 -14.71 -14.60 8.54
C TYR A 303 -15.99 -14.07 9.13
N ARG A 304 -16.51 -12.99 8.52
CA ARG A 304 -17.88 -12.54 8.74
C ARG A 304 -18.82 -13.27 7.82
N HIS A 305 -19.98 -13.64 8.34
CA HIS A 305 -21.03 -14.32 7.61
C HIS A 305 -22.30 -13.50 7.56
N ARG A 306 -23.08 -13.73 6.53
CA ARG A 306 -24.46 -13.24 6.41
C ARG A 306 -25.40 -14.15 7.26
N PRO A 307 -26.64 -13.69 7.52
CA PRO A 307 -27.59 -14.50 8.30
C PRO A 307 -27.94 -15.86 7.69
N ASP A 308 -27.71 -16.06 6.39
CA ASP A 308 -27.91 -17.33 5.69
C ASP A 308 -26.69 -18.27 5.77
N GLY A 309 -25.64 -17.86 6.47
CA GLY A 309 -24.40 -18.62 6.64
C GLY A 309 -23.39 -18.45 5.49
N SER A 310 -23.71 -17.72 4.44
CA SER A 310 -22.75 -17.39 3.37
C SER A 310 -21.73 -16.36 3.84
N TYR A 311 -20.55 -16.35 3.23
CA TYR A 311 -19.55 -15.31 3.50
C TYR A 311 -20.11 -13.91 3.20
N SER A 312 -19.86 -12.97 4.09
CA SER A 312 -19.92 -11.56 3.74
C SER A 312 -18.77 -11.22 2.78
N ASP A 313 -18.99 -10.27 1.87
CA ASP A 313 -18.04 -9.95 0.79
C ASP A 313 -17.92 -8.44 0.59
N ALA A 314 -17.45 -7.75 1.61
CA ALA A 314 -17.12 -6.33 1.48
C ALA A 314 -15.80 -6.12 0.71
N SER A 315 -15.02 -7.16 0.49
CA SER A 315 -13.79 -7.11 -0.32
C SER A 315 -14.05 -7.14 -1.82
N GLY A 316 -15.21 -7.69 -2.27
CA GLY A 316 -15.45 -8.01 -3.67
C GLY A 316 -14.63 -9.20 -4.19
N CYS A 317 -13.98 -9.95 -3.29
CA CYS A 317 -13.14 -11.12 -3.59
C CYS A 317 -13.73 -12.44 -3.08
N GLY A 318 -15.02 -12.44 -2.69
CA GLY A 318 -15.77 -13.63 -2.29
C GLY A 318 -15.82 -13.88 -0.78
N ASN A 319 -15.07 -13.14 0.04
CA ASN A 319 -15.10 -13.24 1.49
C ASN A 319 -14.56 -11.98 2.16
N GLU A 320 -14.80 -11.83 3.47
CA GLU A 320 -14.16 -10.82 4.29
C GLU A 320 -13.79 -11.38 5.66
N THR A 321 -12.67 -10.93 6.21
CA THR A 321 -12.20 -11.35 7.53
C THR A 321 -12.89 -10.58 8.66
N ALA A 322 -12.99 -11.22 9.84
CA ALA A 322 -13.66 -10.70 11.02
C ALA A 322 -12.67 -10.12 12.03
N SER A 323 -12.09 -8.94 11.75
CA SER A 323 -11.13 -8.27 12.63
C SER A 323 -11.69 -7.95 14.02
N ASP A 324 -13.00 -7.87 14.16
CA ASP A 324 -13.72 -7.67 15.43
C ASP A 324 -13.83 -8.93 16.30
N ARG A 325 -13.32 -10.08 15.83
CA ARG A 325 -13.11 -11.29 16.65
C ARG A 325 -11.70 -11.31 17.23
N GLY A 326 -11.60 -11.61 18.52
CA GLY A 326 -10.36 -11.48 19.29
C GLY A 326 -9.15 -12.18 18.66
N GLN A 327 -9.30 -13.45 18.23
CA GLN A 327 -8.18 -14.19 17.63
C GLN A 327 -7.78 -13.65 16.27
N MET A 328 -8.72 -13.11 15.46
CA MET A 328 -8.38 -12.46 14.19
C MET A 328 -7.71 -11.10 14.40
N SER A 329 -8.21 -10.30 15.35
CA SER A 329 -7.56 -9.05 15.73
C SER A 329 -6.12 -9.29 16.21
N ASP A 330 -5.92 -10.27 17.09
CA ASP A 330 -4.58 -10.66 17.57
C ASP A 330 -3.68 -11.17 16.44
N TYR A 331 -4.26 -11.89 15.48
CA TYR A 331 -3.54 -12.32 14.28
C TYR A 331 -2.99 -11.14 13.48
N ILE A 332 -3.86 -10.18 13.11
CA ILE A 332 -3.46 -8.99 12.33
C ILE A 332 -2.35 -8.23 13.05
N VAL A 333 -2.57 -7.93 14.34
CA VAL A 333 -1.60 -7.17 15.16
C VAL A 333 -0.25 -7.88 15.25
N ASN A 334 -0.24 -9.19 15.53
CA ASN A 334 1.01 -9.93 15.67
C ASN A 334 1.71 -10.19 14.32
N SER A 335 0.96 -10.29 13.23
CA SER A 335 1.52 -10.41 11.88
C SER A 335 2.27 -9.15 11.47
N VAL A 336 1.68 -7.96 11.62
CA VAL A 336 2.41 -6.70 11.32
C VAL A 336 3.60 -6.48 12.25
N LYS A 337 3.49 -6.87 13.53
CA LYS A 337 4.64 -6.85 14.47
C LYS A 337 5.77 -7.76 14.01
N TYR A 338 5.43 -8.94 13.48
CA TYR A 338 6.42 -9.87 12.95
C TYR A 338 7.15 -9.24 11.76
N TRP A 339 6.43 -8.68 10.78
CA TRP A 339 7.03 -8.00 9.64
C TRP A 339 7.90 -6.80 10.06
N ALA A 340 7.39 -5.97 10.98
CA ALA A 340 8.15 -4.85 11.50
C ALA A 340 9.45 -5.30 12.18
N LYS A 341 9.39 -6.34 13.04
CA LYS A 341 10.53 -6.77 13.85
C LYS A 341 11.52 -7.66 13.11
N GLU A 342 11.03 -8.62 12.31
CA GLU A 342 11.85 -9.65 11.65
C GLU A 342 12.47 -9.13 10.35
N TYR A 343 11.71 -8.31 9.61
CA TYR A 343 12.13 -7.77 8.31
C TYR A 343 12.43 -6.27 8.33
N HIS A 344 12.36 -5.63 9.49
CA HIS A 344 12.58 -4.19 9.68
C HIS A 344 11.71 -3.31 8.76
N ILE A 345 10.46 -3.72 8.51
CA ILE A 345 9.52 -2.95 7.69
C ILE A 345 9.18 -1.63 8.37
N ASP A 346 9.31 -0.49 7.64
CA ASP A 346 9.12 0.88 8.16
C ASP A 346 7.66 1.31 8.23
N GLY A 347 6.77 0.61 7.56
CA GLY A 347 5.36 0.97 7.56
C GLY A 347 4.46 -0.03 6.85
N PHE A 348 3.16 0.22 6.88
CA PHE A 348 2.16 -0.67 6.31
C PHE A 348 1.07 0.12 5.59
N ARG A 349 0.68 -0.35 4.39
CA ARG A 349 -0.54 0.06 3.72
C ARG A 349 -1.56 -1.06 3.83
N PHE A 350 -2.73 -0.74 4.37
CA PHE A 350 -3.82 -1.70 4.49
C PHE A 350 -4.78 -1.58 3.31
N ASP A 351 -4.86 -2.66 2.54
CA ASP A 351 -5.83 -2.84 1.48
C ASP A 351 -7.23 -2.90 2.05
N LEU A 352 -8.21 -2.21 1.43
CA LEU A 352 -9.60 -2.13 1.89
C LEU A 352 -9.71 -2.04 3.42
N MET A 353 -8.95 -1.10 4.02
CA MET A 353 -8.77 -0.98 5.46
C MET A 353 -10.10 -0.87 6.23
N ALA A 354 -11.15 -0.35 5.59
CA ALA A 354 -12.46 -0.18 6.22
C ALA A 354 -13.21 -1.51 6.48
N ILE A 355 -12.70 -2.64 6.02
CA ILE A 355 -13.16 -3.97 6.44
C ILE A 355 -12.72 -4.26 7.88
N HIS A 356 -11.60 -3.66 8.32
CA HIS A 356 -11.15 -3.76 9.70
C HIS A 356 -11.85 -2.73 10.60
N ASP A 357 -11.93 -3.07 11.88
CA ASP A 357 -12.47 -2.17 12.89
C ASP A 357 -11.40 -1.19 13.39
N VAL A 358 -11.87 -0.02 13.85
CA VAL A 358 -11.03 1.06 14.39
C VAL A 358 -10.17 0.59 15.57
N GLU A 359 -10.69 -0.31 16.41
CA GLU A 359 -9.98 -0.81 17.60
C GLU A 359 -8.76 -1.64 17.18
N THR A 360 -8.93 -2.55 16.24
CA THR A 360 -7.82 -3.33 15.67
C THR A 360 -6.78 -2.43 15.01
N MET A 361 -7.18 -1.42 14.25
CA MET A 361 -6.24 -0.48 13.63
C MET A 361 -5.48 0.35 14.66
N ASN A 362 -6.11 0.77 15.76
CA ASN A 362 -5.43 1.44 16.85
C ASN A 362 -4.41 0.54 17.56
N ARG A 363 -4.75 -0.73 17.76
CA ARG A 363 -3.80 -1.74 18.30
C ARG A 363 -2.61 -1.94 17.36
N VAL A 364 -2.85 -2.07 16.06
CA VAL A 364 -1.79 -2.14 15.03
C VAL A 364 -0.85 -0.95 15.16
N SER A 365 -1.39 0.26 15.16
CA SER A 365 -0.57 1.48 15.25
C SER A 365 0.26 1.53 16.53
N ALA A 366 -0.34 1.23 17.67
CA ALA A 366 0.34 1.27 18.97
C ALA A 366 1.49 0.25 19.03
N GLU A 367 1.23 -0.99 18.61
CA GLU A 367 2.20 -2.08 18.71
C GLU A 367 3.34 -1.97 17.68
N VAL A 368 3.05 -1.50 16.47
CA VAL A 368 4.09 -1.26 15.46
C VAL A 368 4.98 -0.08 15.88
N ARG A 369 4.39 1.01 16.41
CA ARG A 369 5.16 2.18 16.88
C ARG A 369 5.96 1.90 18.16
N ALA A 370 5.60 0.91 18.93
CA ALA A 370 6.42 0.43 20.04
C ALA A 370 7.73 -0.24 19.54
N ILE A 371 7.76 -0.73 18.30
CA ILE A 371 8.93 -1.30 17.63
C ILE A 371 9.68 -0.21 16.84
N ASN A 372 8.96 0.49 15.98
CA ASN A 372 9.46 1.60 15.15
C ASN A 372 8.61 2.87 15.39
N PRO A 373 9.06 3.83 16.21
CA PRO A 373 8.33 5.07 16.49
C PRO A 373 8.02 5.91 15.25
N TYR A 374 8.76 5.70 14.17
CA TYR A 374 8.65 6.44 12.91
C TYR A 374 7.80 5.74 11.86
N ALA A 375 7.08 4.68 12.24
CA ALA A 375 6.31 3.88 11.30
C ALA A 375 5.26 4.69 10.54
N VAL A 376 5.22 4.52 9.21
CA VAL A 376 4.25 5.14 8.31
C VAL A 376 3.10 4.15 8.08
N ILE A 377 1.91 4.43 8.63
CA ILE A 377 0.76 3.52 8.59
C ILE A 377 -0.42 4.22 7.94
N TYR A 378 -0.96 3.61 6.90
CA TYR A 378 -2.11 4.14 6.17
C TYR A 378 -2.88 3.03 5.45
N GLY A 379 -4.02 3.37 4.90
CA GLY A 379 -4.80 2.42 4.13
C GLY A 379 -5.98 3.05 3.38
N GLU A 380 -6.71 2.20 2.70
CA GLU A 380 -7.93 2.57 1.99
C GLU A 380 -9.09 2.67 2.97
N GLY A 381 -9.56 3.88 3.21
CA GLY A 381 -10.67 4.17 4.11
C GLY A 381 -12.05 3.88 3.50
N TRP A 382 -12.18 2.79 2.73
CA TRP A 382 -13.41 2.32 2.08
C TRP A 382 -13.45 0.80 1.98
N THR A 383 -14.61 0.28 1.54
CA THR A 383 -14.84 -1.14 1.19
C THR A 383 -15.28 -1.23 -0.27
N ALA A 384 -15.11 -2.40 -0.90
CA ALA A 384 -15.63 -2.65 -2.24
C ALA A 384 -17.13 -3.04 -2.24
N GLY A 385 -17.64 -3.55 -1.13
CA GLY A 385 -19.03 -3.98 -0.95
C GLY A 385 -19.55 -3.66 0.46
N ASP A 386 -20.73 -4.18 0.78
CA ASP A 386 -21.37 -4.00 2.09
C ASP A 386 -20.82 -5.02 3.10
N SER A 387 -20.47 -4.54 4.30
CA SER A 387 -20.04 -5.36 5.44
C SER A 387 -21.10 -5.34 6.56
N PRO A 388 -21.29 -6.43 7.31
CA PRO A 388 -22.14 -6.42 8.50
C PRO A 388 -21.52 -5.67 9.70
N LEU A 389 -20.22 -5.35 9.66
CA LEU A 389 -19.59 -4.54 10.70
C LEU A 389 -20.27 -3.15 10.77
N PRO A 390 -20.72 -2.66 11.95
CA PRO A 390 -21.33 -1.34 12.06
C PRO A 390 -20.43 -0.21 11.52
N VAL A 391 -21.02 0.72 10.77
CA VAL A 391 -20.30 1.80 10.06
C VAL A 391 -19.41 2.62 11.00
N GLU A 392 -19.90 2.91 12.22
CA GLU A 392 -19.17 3.68 13.24
C GLU A 392 -17.95 2.96 13.82
N ARG A 393 -17.85 1.64 13.62
CA ARG A 393 -16.71 0.81 14.04
C ARG A 393 -15.70 0.58 12.93
N ARG A 394 -16.08 0.75 11.65
CA ARG A 394 -15.19 0.50 10.51
C ARG A 394 -14.09 1.55 10.42
N ALA A 395 -12.91 1.15 9.95
CA ALA A 395 -11.79 2.05 9.66
C ALA A 395 -12.00 2.85 8.35
N LEU A 396 -13.20 3.43 8.21
CA LEU A 396 -13.57 4.33 7.11
C LEU A 396 -12.82 5.66 7.21
N LYS A 397 -12.65 6.36 6.09
CA LYS A 397 -12.05 7.71 6.07
C LYS A 397 -12.81 8.69 6.98
N GLU A 398 -14.13 8.58 7.05
CA GLU A 398 -14.98 9.40 7.93
C GLU A 398 -14.71 9.16 9.42
N ASN A 399 -14.15 8.00 9.75
CA ASN A 399 -13.77 7.62 11.11
C ASN A 399 -12.29 7.83 11.42
N VAL A 400 -11.50 8.40 10.49
CA VAL A 400 -10.03 8.53 10.65
C VAL A 400 -9.63 9.27 11.93
N SER A 401 -10.45 10.24 12.37
CA SER A 401 -10.23 10.96 13.63
C SER A 401 -10.26 10.06 14.88
N LYS A 402 -10.82 8.84 14.77
CA LYS A 402 -10.82 7.82 15.83
C LYS A 402 -9.57 6.92 15.79
N MET A 403 -8.79 6.98 14.70
CA MET A 403 -7.60 6.16 14.49
C MET A 403 -6.34 6.96 14.82
N GLN A 404 -5.58 6.50 15.80
CA GLN A 404 -4.36 7.16 16.25
C GLN A 404 -3.17 6.74 15.40
N GLY A 405 -2.51 7.70 14.73
CA GLY A 405 -1.32 7.44 13.92
C GLY A 405 -1.56 6.58 12.68
N VAL A 406 -2.80 6.56 12.17
CA VAL A 406 -3.17 5.89 10.91
C VAL A 406 -3.74 6.94 9.96
N ALA A 407 -3.28 6.92 8.71
CA ALA A 407 -3.79 7.80 7.65
C ALA A 407 -4.71 7.05 6.67
N VAL A 408 -5.46 7.82 5.91
CA VAL A 408 -6.32 7.32 4.84
C VAL A 408 -6.01 8.01 3.51
N PHE A 409 -6.18 7.30 2.42
CA PHE A 409 -6.11 7.90 1.09
C PHE A 409 -7.24 8.91 0.88
N SER A 410 -6.92 10.06 0.29
CA SER A 410 -7.88 11.10 -0.08
C SER A 410 -8.39 10.88 -1.50
N ASP A 411 -9.51 10.18 -1.64
CA ASP A 411 -10.23 10.06 -2.91
C ASP A 411 -10.83 11.40 -3.36
N ASP A 412 -11.04 12.34 -2.43
CA ASP A 412 -11.47 13.70 -2.74
C ASP A 412 -10.49 14.42 -3.67
N ILE A 413 -9.20 14.48 -3.29
CA ILE A 413 -8.19 15.15 -4.12
C ILE A 413 -7.91 14.36 -5.41
N ARG A 414 -7.90 13.02 -5.34
CA ARG A 414 -7.72 12.16 -6.52
C ARG A 414 -8.72 12.49 -7.61
N ASP A 415 -10.01 12.43 -7.27
CA ASP A 415 -11.09 12.58 -8.25
C ASP A 415 -11.28 14.04 -8.67
N ALA A 416 -11.07 15.02 -7.77
CA ALA A 416 -11.11 16.42 -8.13
C ALA A 416 -10.02 16.79 -9.12
N VAL A 417 -8.81 16.25 -8.96
CA VAL A 417 -7.65 16.61 -9.77
C VAL A 417 -7.70 15.95 -11.15
N LYS A 418 -7.81 14.60 -11.21
CA LYS A 418 -7.72 13.85 -12.48
C LYS A 418 -9.06 13.50 -13.12
N GLY A 419 -10.19 13.68 -12.41
CA GLY A 419 -11.52 13.18 -12.76
C GLY A 419 -11.83 11.85 -12.09
N HIS A 420 -13.11 11.50 -12.03
CA HIS A 420 -13.62 10.34 -11.32
C HIS A 420 -12.91 9.04 -11.76
N TYR A 421 -12.51 8.20 -10.81
CA TYR A 421 -11.70 7.00 -11.04
C TYR A 421 -12.39 6.01 -12.01
N SER A 422 -13.68 5.75 -11.85
CA SER A 422 -14.42 4.74 -12.62
C SER A 422 -14.94 5.23 -13.98
N ARG A 423 -14.74 6.50 -14.32
CA ARG A 423 -15.15 7.07 -15.62
C ARG A 423 -13.91 7.51 -16.38
N GLU A 424 -13.52 6.71 -17.37
CA GLU A 424 -12.26 6.91 -18.10
C GLU A 424 -12.16 8.28 -18.79
N ASP A 425 -13.25 8.78 -19.34
CA ASP A 425 -13.38 10.04 -20.08
C ASP A 425 -13.65 11.27 -19.18
N ASP A 426 -13.94 11.07 -17.89
CA ASP A 426 -14.24 12.18 -16.98
C ASP A 426 -12.99 13.04 -16.76
N ARG A 427 -13.15 14.36 -16.94
CA ARG A 427 -12.12 15.37 -16.68
C ARG A 427 -12.08 15.75 -15.21
N GLY A 428 -10.93 16.21 -14.76
CA GLY A 428 -10.77 16.85 -13.45
C GLY A 428 -10.36 18.32 -13.58
N PHE A 429 -10.01 18.92 -12.44
CA PHE A 429 -9.53 20.30 -12.35
C PHE A 429 -8.39 20.58 -13.33
N VAL A 430 -7.38 19.71 -13.39
CA VAL A 430 -6.19 19.90 -14.23
C VAL A 430 -6.46 19.79 -15.73
N SER A 431 -7.57 19.19 -16.11
CA SER A 431 -8.03 19.07 -17.50
C SER A 431 -9.17 20.01 -17.85
N GLY A 432 -9.47 21.01 -16.98
CA GLY A 432 -10.37 22.12 -17.25
C GLY A 432 -11.82 21.89 -16.84
N LYS A 433 -12.08 21.00 -15.86
CA LYS A 433 -13.43 20.80 -15.29
C LYS A 433 -13.69 21.81 -14.18
N ALA A 434 -14.60 22.74 -14.44
CA ALA A 434 -15.08 23.71 -13.45
C ALA A 434 -15.83 23.03 -12.30
N GLY A 435 -15.89 23.72 -11.13
CA GLY A 435 -16.62 23.26 -9.94
C GLY A 435 -15.83 22.27 -9.08
N GLN A 436 -14.53 22.06 -9.37
CA GLN A 436 -13.65 21.22 -8.53
C GLN A 436 -12.80 22.04 -7.55
N GLU A 437 -12.90 23.36 -7.59
CA GLU A 437 -12.02 24.30 -6.86
C GLU A 437 -12.13 24.08 -5.33
N GLU A 438 -13.35 23.90 -4.81
CA GLU A 438 -13.52 23.66 -3.37
C GLU A 438 -12.95 22.31 -2.95
N THR A 439 -13.12 21.26 -3.77
CA THR A 439 -12.53 19.95 -3.46
C THR A 439 -11.00 19.98 -3.52
N VAL A 440 -10.42 20.75 -4.46
CA VAL A 440 -8.96 20.97 -4.46
C VAL A 440 -8.52 21.71 -3.18
N LYS A 441 -9.27 22.70 -2.70
CA LYS A 441 -8.96 23.37 -1.42
C LYS A 441 -9.06 22.40 -0.23
N ILE A 442 -10.05 21.49 -0.21
CA ILE A 442 -10.15 20.42 0.80
C ILE A 442 -8.85 19.59 0.81
N GLY A 443 -8.35 19.21 -0.36
CA GLY A 443 -7.08 18.50 -0.48
C GLY A 443 -5.88 19.33 -0.02
N VAL A 444 -5.81 20.62 -0.38
CA VAL A 444 -4.72 21.53 0.04
C VAL A 444 -4.61 21.61 1.56
N VAL A 445 -5.71 21.60 2.29
CA VAL A 445 -5.73 21.60 3.77
C VAL A 445 -5.77 20.21 4.39
N ALA A 446 -5.50 19.16 3.62
CA ALA A 446 -5.50 17.76 4.09
C ALA A 446 -6.80 17.38 4.81
N SER A 447 -7.96 17.76 4.24
CA SER A 447 -9.30 17.47 4.79
C SER A 447 -9.51 17.91 6.25
N THR A 448 -8.62 18.78 6.79
CA THR A 448 -8.76 19.38 8.12
C THR A 448 -9.68 20.58 8.09
N SER A 449 -10.24 20.98 9.23
CA SER A 449 -11.14 22.14 9.30
C SER A 449 -10.44 23.45 8.96
N HIS A 450 -11.00 24.21 8.02
CA HIS A 450 -10.45 25.50 7.59
C HIS A 450 -11.56 26.53 7.33
N PRO A 451 -11.45 27.78 7.84
CA PRO A 451 -12.55 28.77 7.80
C PRO A 451 -12.90 29.28 6.40
N GLN A 452 -12.03 29.09 5.41
CA GLN A 452 -12.23 29.54 4.03
C GLN A 452 -12.58 28.41 3.06
N VAL A 453 -12.90 27.21 3.54
CA VAL A 453 -13.28 26.05 2.73
C VAL A 453 -14.74 25.69 2.96
N ASP A 454 -15.50 25.62 1.87
CA ASP A 454 -16.89 25.19 1.88
C ASP A 454 -16.98 23.68 1.61
N TYR A 455 -16.93 22.89 2.67
CA TYR A 455 -16.95 21.43 2.57
C TYR A 455 -18.24 20.88 1.96
N SER A 456 -19.36 21.62 2.02
CA SER A 456 -20.63 21.19 1.42
C SER A 456 -20.53 21.00 -0.10
N LYS A 457 -19.54 21.64 -0.73
CA LYS A 457 -19.23 21.54 -2.17
C LYS A 457 -18.20 20.48 -2.52
N GLY A 458 -17.63 19.79 -1.54
CA GLY A 458 -16.72 18.67 -1.78
C GLY A 458 -17.33 17.63 -2.73
N SER A 459 -16.53 16.93 -3.50
CA SER A 459 -17.02 15.91 -4.45
C SER A 459 -17.45 14.63 -3.72
N ASN A 460 -16.56 14.03 -2.94
CA ASN A 460 -16.79 12.77 -2.25
C ASN A 460 -17.16 12.99 -0.78
N SER A 461 -16.48 13.91 -0.08
CA SER A 461 -16.73 14.21 1.32
C SER A 461 -17.39 15.58 1.48
N LYS A 462 -18.36 15.69 2.42
CA LYS A 462 -19.15 16.91 2.68
C LYS A 462 -18.78 17.60 3.99
N PHE A 463 -17.72 17.17 4.65
CA PHE A 463 -17.25 17.72 5.93
C PHE A 463 -15.73 17.49 6.08
N ALA A 464 -15.10 18.24 6.99
CA ALA A 464 -13.73 17.99 7.41
C ALA A 464 -13.68 16.75 8.30
N TYR A 465 -13.02 15.69 7.86
CA TYR A 465 -12.98 14.43 8.60
C TYR A 465 -11.65 14.18 9.30
N ALA A 466 -10.59 14.88 8.91
CA ALA A 466 -9.28 14.76 9.55
C ALA A 466 -9.07 15.81 10.64
N THR A 467 -8.50 15.41 11.77
CA THR A 467 -8.10 16.31 12.88
C THR A 467 -6.63 16.70 12.83
N SER A 468 -5.85 16.01 11.99
CA SER A 468 -4.44 16.31 11.70
C SER A 468 -4.13 16.03 10.24
N PRO A 469 -3.24 16.80 9.59
CA PRO A 469 -2.79 16.50 8.23
C PRO A 469 -2.02 15.17 8.14
N GLU A 470 -1.48 14.66 9.24
CA GLU A 470 -0.82 13.35 9.30
C GLU A 470 -1.77 12.17 9.04
N MET A 471 -3.09 12.42 9.05
CA MET A 471 -4.13 11.43 8.78
C MET A 471 -4.48 11.29 7.29
N ILE A 472 -3.81 12.03 6.39
CA ILE A 472 -4.19 12.10 4.97
C ILE A 472 -3.02 11.77 4.05
N MET A 473 -3.29 10.82 3.13
CA MET A 473 -2.43 10.50 1.99
C MET A 473 -3.00 11.16 0.74
N ASN A 474 -2.31 12.16 0.20
CA ASN A 474 -2.71 12.83 -1.04
C ASN A 474 -2.09 12.15 -2.25
N TYR A 475 -2.89 11.86 -3.26
CA TYR A 475 -2.46 11.18 -4.48
C TYR A 475 -3.34 11.52 -5.68
N VAL A 476 -2.90 11.19 -6.87
CA VAL A 476 -3.70 11.31 -8.10
C VAL A 476 -3.86 9.99 -8.83
N SER A 477 -2.91 9.07 -8.72
CA SER A 477 -3.06 7.70 -9.20
C SER A 477 -2.22 6.72 -8.37
N CYS A 478 -2.54 5.44 -8.49
CA CYS A 478 -1.89 4.31 -7.86
C CYS A 478 -1.89 3.13 -8.84
N HIS A 479 -1.62 1.91 -8.37
CA HIS A 479 -1.69 0.70 -9.19
C HIS A 479 -3.10 0.43 -9.71
N ASP A 480 -4.15 0.76 -8.91
CA ASP A 480 -5.56 0.58 -9.28
C ASP A 480 -6.01 1.55 -10.37
N ASP A 481 -6.98 1.11 -11.15
CA ASP A 481 -7.62 1.88 -12.21
C ASP A 481 -6.64 2.27 -13.34
N LEU A 482 -6.93 3.37 -14.03
CA LEU A 482 -6.02 3.92 -15.03
C LEU A 482 -4.89 4.71 -14.35
N CYS A 483 -3.64 4.42 -14.71
CA CYS A 483 -2.54 5.30 -14.34
C CYS A 483 -2.76 6.72 -14.92
N LEU A 484 -2.11 7.73 -14.35
CA LEU A 484 -2.36 9.13 -14.71
C LEU A 484 -2.21 9.40 -16.23
N THR A 485 -1.20 8.83 -16.87
CA THR A 485 -0.95 8.99 -18.32
C THR A 485 -2.12 8.46 -19.15
N ASP A 486 -2.60 7.25 -18.85
CA ASP A 486 -3.72 6.63 -19.55
C ASP A 486 -5.02 7.38 -19.28
N LYS A 487 -5.26 7.80 -18.04
CA LYS A 487 -6.40 8.65 -17.67
C LYS A 487 -6.42 9.94 -18.48
N LEU A 488 -5.29 10.63 -18.62
CA LEU A 488 -5.19 11.87 -19.40
C LEU A 488 -5.37 11.63 -20.91
N ARG A 489 -4.89 10.48 -21.43
CA ARG A 489 -5.14 10.12 -22.84
C ARG A 489 -6.62 9.87 -23.12
N LYS A 490 -7.34 9.25 -22.20
CA LYS A 490 -8.78 8.98 -22.31
C LYS A 490 -9.62 10.25 -22.12
N SER A 491 -9.34 11.04 -21.11
CA SER A 491 -10.12 12.25 -20.80
C SER A 491 -9.78 13.47 -21.65
N MET A 492 -8.62 13.47 -22.33
CA MET A 492 -8.16 14.57 -23.19
C MET A 492 -7.68 14.03 -24.55
N PRO A 493 -8.54 13.34 -25.33
CA PRO A 493 -8.13 12.72 -26.59
C PRO A 493 -7.66 13.74 -27.64
N GLU A 494 -8.13 14.99 -27.57
CA GLU A 494 -7.74 16.10 -28.45
C GLU A 494 -6.33 16.64 -28.19
N ALA A 495 -5.77 16.41 -26.99
CA ALA A 495 -4.47 16.93 -26.62
C ALA A 495 -3.34 16.00 -27.10
N ASN A 496 -2.17 16.54 -27.36
CA ASN A 496 -0.96 15.76 -27.57
C ASN A 496 -0.26 15.44 -26.22
N ASP A 497 0.73 14.56 -26.23
CA ASP A 497 1.40 14.13 -24.99
C ASP A 497 2.21 15.26 -24.33
N SER A 498 2.70 16.25 -25.07
CA SER A 498 3.35 17.43 -24.48
C SER A 498 2.38 18.23 -23.58
N VAL A 499 1.14 18.40 -24.03
CA VAL A 499 0.08 19.03 -23.22
C VAL A 499 -0.29 18.15 -22.03
N ARG A 500 -0.44 16.83 -22.23
CA ARG A 500 -0.78 15.89 -21.14
C ARG A 500 0.33 15.83 -20.08
N MET A 501 1.60 15.84 -20.47
CA MET A 501 2.75 15.92 -19.54
C MET A 501 2.69 17.21 -18.71
N ARG A 502 2.32 18.33 -19.31
CA ARG A 502 2.13 19.60 -18.60
C ARG A 502 0.99 19.51 -17.57
N VAL A 503 -0.11 18.87 -17.95
CA VAL A 503 -1.24 18.57 -17.04
C VAL A 503 -0.83 17.64 -15.91
N ALA A 504 -0.03 16.61 -16.18
CA ALA A 504 0.50 15.70 -15.16
C ALA A 504 1.42 16.42 -14.17
N ARG A 505 2.26 17.37 -14.64
CA ARG A 505 3.07 18.24 -13.76
C ARG A 505 2.19 19.08 -12.84
N LEU A 506 1.11 19.67 -13.35
CA LEU A 506 0.15 20.43 -12.54
C LEU A 506 -0.52 19.51 -11.49
N ALA A 507 -0.93 18.31 -11.87
CA ALA A 507 -1.56 17.35 -10.97
C ALA A 507 -0.65 16.99 -9.78
N GLN A 508 0.60 16.65 -10.03
CA GLN A 508 1.55 16.36 -8.97
C GLN A 508 1.97 17.61 -8.19
N THR A 509 1.99 18.79 -8.82
CA THR A 509 2.23 20.02 -8.06
C THR A 509 1.13 20.26 -7.03
N ILE A 510 -0.13 19.97 -7.35
CA ILE A 510 -1.24 20.06 -6.39
C ILE A 510 -1.00 19.09 -5.23
N VAL A 511 -0.63 17.83 -5.49
CA VAL A 511 -0.33 16.83 -4.44
C VAL A 511 0.82 17.29 -3.55
N PHE A 512 1.95 17.69 -4.14
CA PHE A 512 3.18 18.00 -3.40
C PHE A 512 3.18 19.35 -2.70
N THR A 513 2.28 20.26 -3.05
CA THR A 513 2.10 21.54 -2.35
C THR A 513 0.91 21.55 -1.38
N SER A 514 0.13 20.48 -1.36
CA SER A 514 -0.91 20.23 -0.36
C SER A 514 -0.30 19.76 0.96
N GLN A 515 -0.98 20.04 2.07
CA GLN A 515 -0.67 19.46 3.37
C GLN A 515 -1.02 17.96 3.37
N GLY A 516 -0.54 17.20 4.35
CA GLY A 516 -0.66 15.73 4.36
C GLY A 516 0.55 15.05 3.73
N THR A 517 0.49 13.75 3.55
CA THR A 517 1.57 12.93 3.00
C THR A 517 1.38 12.74 1.50
N PRO A 518 2.35 13.11 0.64
CA PRO A 518 2.26 12.87 -0.78
C PRO A 518 2.59 11.44 -1.14
N PHE A 519 1.83 10.91 -2.08
CA PHE A 519 1.99 9.59 -2.65
C PHE A 519 2.01 9.68 -4.17
N MET A 520 2.87 8.90 -4.82
CA MET A 520 2.97 8.85 -6.27
C MET A 520 3.16 7.41 -6.76
N PHE A 521 2.64 7.13 -7.94
CA PHE A 521 2.76 5.83 -8.58
C PHE A 521 4.02 5.74 -9.44
N THR A 522 4.67 4.59 -9.41
CA THR A 522 5.90 4.32 -10.16
C THR A 522 5.77 4.63 -11.65
N GLY A 523 6.72 5.41 -12.18
CA GLY A 523 6.80 5.77 -13.60
C GLY A 523 6.00 7.01 -14.00
N GLU A 524 5.20 7.63 -13.12
CA GLU A 524 4.54 8.89 -13.43
C GLU A 524 5.55 9.98 -13.78
N GLU A 525 6.70 9.99 -13.10
CA GLU A 525 7.80 10.93 -13.29
C GLU A 525 8.47 10.81 -14.66
N ILE A 526 8.21 9.74 -15.39
CA ILE A 526 8.69 9.52 -16.76
C ILE A 526 7.56 9.36 -17.78
N PHE A 527 6.33 9.68 -17.37
CA PHE A 527 5.12 9.61 -18.19
C PHE A 527 4.82 8.19 -18.71
N ARG A 528 5.00 7.17 -17.83
CA ARG A 528 4.65 5.77 -18.08
C ARG A 528 3.18 5.62 -18.38
N ASP A 529 2.83 4.72 -19.29
CA ASP A 529 1.46 4.21 -19.52
C ASP A 529 1.36 2.71 -19.27
N LYS A 530 0.13 2.21 -19.15
CA LYS A 530 -0.24 0.79 -19.16
C LYS A 530 -1.10 0.46 -20.38
N LYS A 531 -0.91 1.19 -21.47
CA LYS A 531 -1.60 1.03 -22.77
C LYS A 531 -3.12 1.10 -22.65
N GLY A 532 -3.63 1.88 -21.69
CA GLY A 532 -5.06 2.06 -21.45
C GLY A 532 -5.74 0.89 -20.74
N VAL A 533 -4.98 -0.05 -20.18
CA VAL A 533 -5.55 -1.15 -19.38
C VAL A 533 -5.94 -0.61 -18.01
N HIS A 534 -7.23 -0.74 -17.66
CA HIS A 534 -7.81 -0.20 -16.44
C HIS A 534 -7.29 -0.91 -15.18
N ASN A 535 -7.48 -2.22 -15.07
CA ASN A 535 -6.96 -3.04 -13.97
C ASN A 535 -6.01 -4.10 -14.51
N SER A 536 -4.70 -3.86 -14.35
CA SER A 536 -3.66 -4.67 -14.97
C SER A 536 -3.12 -5.78 -14.05
N TYR A 537 -3.86 -6.17 -13.00
CA TYR A 537 -3.42 -7.06 -11.92
C TYR A 537 -2.85 -8.42 -12.39
N CYS A 538 -3.32 -8.95 -13.50
CA CYS A 538 -2.85 -10.20 -14.12
C CYS A 538 -2.41 -10.01 -15.59
N SER A 539 -2.16 -8.76 -16.00
CA SER A 539 -1.67 -8.46 -17.35
C SER A 539 -0.16 -8.78 -17.45
N PRO A 540 0.33 -9.14 -18.63
CA PRO A 540 1.74 -9.50 -18.80
C PRO A 540 2.70 -8.31 -18.59
N ASP A 541 3.99 -8.59 -18.41
CA ASP A 541 5.06 -7.58 -18.31
C ASP A 541 5.05 -6.57 -19.46
N SER A 542 4.61 -6.97 -20.65
CA SER A 542 4.47 -6.05 -21.81
C SER A 542 3.47 -4.90 -21.58
N ILE A 543 2.58 -5.01 -20.59
CA ILE A 543 1.67 -3.96 -20.12
C ILE A 543 2.24 -3.28 -18.87
N ASN A 544 2.76 -4.07 -17.94
CA ASN A 544 3.09 -3.62 -16.60
C ASN A 544 4.53 -3.12 -16.45
N ALA A 545 5.50 -3.72 -17.14
CA ALA A 545 6.91 -3.38 -16.93
C ALA A 545 7.27 -1.99 -17.50
N ILE A 546 8.03 -1.24 -16.71
CA ILE A 546 8.44 0.13 -17.04
C ILE A 546 9.48 0.14 -18.17
N ASP A 547 9.17 0.82 -19.26
CA ASP A 547 10.18 1.16 -20.28
C ASP A 547 11.06 2.31 -19.77
N TRP A 548 12.23 1.99 -19.26
CA TRP A 548 13.16 2.95 -18.69
C TRP A 548 13.76 3.93 -19.71
N ASN A 549 13.66 3.64 -21.02
CA ASN A 549 14.04 4.58 -22.06
C ASN A 549 13.17 5.85 -22.07
N LEU A 550 11.95 5.77 -21.50
CA LEU A 550 11.08 6.93 -21.31
C LEU A 550 11.73 8.01 -20.44
N LYS A 551 12.62 7.66 -19.50
CA LYS A 551 13.29 8.63 -18.64
C LYS A 551 14.09 9.66 -19.43
N LYS A 552 14.87 9.21 -20.40
CA LYS A 552 15.62 10.10 -21.30
C LYS A 552 14.71 10.85 -22.28
N GLN A 553 13.72 10.15 -22.83
CA GLN A 553 12.76 10.74 -23.77
C GLN A 553 11.97 11.89 -23.11
N ASN A 554 11.62 11.71 -21.82
CA ASN A 554 10.81 12.63 -21.03
C ASN A 554 11.64 13.27 -19.90
N ARG A 555 12.93 13.57 -20.14
CA ARG A 555 13.85 14.06 -19.11
C ARG A 555 13.33 15.30 -18.38
N GLU A 556 12.68 16.24 -19.07
CA GLU A 556 12.06 17.41 -18.44
C GLU A 556 10.94 17.05 -17.48
N GLN A 557 10.20 15.95 -17.74
CA GLN A 557 9.17 15.44 -16.85
C GLN A 557 9.80 14.92 -15.56
N PHE A 558 10.82 14.06 -15.70
CA PHE A 558 11.57 13.53 -14.57
C PHE A 558 12.19 14.63 -13.71
N ASP A 559 12.88 15.60 -14.34
CA ASP A 559 13.53 16.70 -13.64
C ASP A 559 12.51 17.59 -12.90
N TYR A 560 11.30 17.76 -13.45
CA TYR A 560 10.22 18.47 -12.77
C TYR A 560 9.81 17.77 -11.48
N TYR A 561 9.56 16.46 -11.52
CA TYR A 561 9.18 15.68 -10.34
C TYR A 561 10.30 15.65 -9.30
N ARG A 562 11.54 15.44 -9.71
CA ARG A 562 12.70 15.50 -8.82
C ARG A 562 12.82 16.85 -8.10
N ASN A 563 12.66 17.93 -8.81
CA ASN A 563 12.73 19.28 -8.24
C ASN A 563 11.51 19.58 -7.34
N LEU A 564 10.35 19.07 -7.66
CA LEU A 564 9.15 19.17 -6.83
C LEU A 564 9.34 18.45 -5.47
N ILE A 565 9.90 17.25 -5.51
CA ILE A 565 10.29 16.49 -4.32
C ILE A 565 11.35 17.26 -3.51
N ALA A 566 12.38 17.76 -4.17
CA ALA A 566 13.45 18.53 -3.51
C ALA A 566 12.91 19.81 -2.85
N MET A 567 12.01 20.55 -3.51
CA MET A 567 11.33 21.70 -2.94
C MET A 567 10.55 21.34 -1.67
N ARG A 568 9.70 20.29 -1.72
CA ARG A 568 8.94 19.88 -0.54
C ARG A 568 9.83 19.46 0.63
N LYS A 569 10.93 18.75 0.36
CA LYS A 569 11.91 18.35 1.40
C LYS A 569 12.60 19.56 2.04
N ALA A 570 12.94 20.54 1.24
CA ALA A 570 13.61 21.77 1.71
C ALA A 570 12.66 22.69 2.51
N HIS A 571 11.35 22.69 2.18
CA HIS A 571 10.41 23.67 2.71
C HIS A 571 9.31 23.04 3.59
N PRO A 572 9.47 23.08 4.93
CA PRO A 572 8.51 22.52 5.87
C PRO A 572 7.14 23.21 5.86
N ALA A 573 6.98 24.38 5.23
CA ALA A 573 5.68 25.02 5.02
C ALA A 573 4.66 24.12 4.31
N PHE A 574 5.10 23.19 3.45
CA PHE A 574 4.23 22.25 2.75
C PHE A 574 3.88 20.99 3.56
N ARG A 575 4.39 20.85 4.78
CA ARG A 575 4.22 19.65 5.61
C ARG A 575 4.02 20.00 7.09
N MET A 576 3.10 20.97 7.32
CA MET A 576 2.63 21.26 8.67
C MET A 576 2.02 20.03 9.33
N THR A 577 2.10 19.95 10.66
CA THR A 577 1.69 18.76 11.43
C THR A 577 0.40 18.96 12.22
N SER A 578 -0.17 20.18 12.22
CA SER A 578 -1.40 20.46 12.94
C SER A 578 -2.45 21.21 12.11
N ALA A 579 -3.71 20.85 12.29
CA ALA A 579 -4.85 21.55 11.68
C ALA A 579 -4.91 23.03 12.07
N ALA A 580 -4.52 23.37 13.30
CA ALA A 580 -4.50 24.76 13.78
C ALA A 580 -3.47 25.60 13.03
N ASP A 581 -2.30 25.04 12.74
CA ASP A 581 -1.26 25.74 11.96
C ASP A 581 -1.70 25.93 10.50
N ILE A 582 -2.36 24.94 9.91
CA ILE A 582 -2.94 25.03 8.57
C ILE A 582 -3.97 26.17 8.52
N ALA A 583 -4.94 26.17 9.44
CA ALA A 583 -6.00 27.19 9.49
C ALA A 583 -5.46 28.61 9.73
N ARG A 584 -4.34 28.76 10.47
CA ARG A 584 -3.68 30.04 10.74
C ARG A 584 -2.85 30.54 9.59
N ASN A 585 -2.12 29.66 8.89
CA ASN A 585 -1.07 30.05 7.97
C ASN A 585 -1.49 29.95 6.51
N ILE A 586 -2.47 29.12 6.14
CA ILE A 586 -3.00 29.06 4.77
C ILE A 586 -4.12 30.10 4.61
N VAL A 587 -4.02 30.90 3.56
CA VAL A 587 -5.02 31.92 3.21
C VAL A 587 -5.37 31.77 1.75
N PHE A 588 -6.63 31.39 1.46
CA PHE A 588 -7.13 31.32 0.10
C PHE A 588 -7.56 32.69 -0.42
N ASP A 589 -7.22 32.98 -1.67
CA ASP A 589 -7.73 34.15 -2.37
C ASP A 589 -9.14 33.91 -2.91
N LYS A 590 -9.88 35.01 -3.06
CA LYS A 590 -11.12 35.00 -3.83
C LYS A 590 -10.80 35.13 -5.31
N VAL A 591 -10.91 34.04 -6.04
CA VAL A 591 -10.74 33.97 -7.49
C VAL A 591 -12.11 33.81 -8.14
N LYS A 592 -12.36 34.54 -9.23
CA LYS A 592 -13.62 34.48 -10.01
C LYS A 592 -13.53 33.51 -11.18
N GLU A 593 -12.32 33.19 -11.61
CA GLU A 593 -12.04 32.33 -12.74
C GLU A 593 -12.26 30.86 -12.31
N ASP A 594 -13.02 30.12 -13.11
CA ASP A 594 -13.17 28.68 -12.96
C ASP A 594 -11.84 27.96 -13.20
N CYS A 595 -11.66 26.80 -12.61
CA CYS A 595 -10.44 25.99 -12.68
C CYS A 595 -9.17 26.76 -12.22
N VAL A 596 -9.33 27.68 -11.25
CA VAL A 596 -8.21 28.40 -10.63
C VAL A 596 -8.33 28.32 -9.11
N VAL A 597 -7.28 27.84 -8.46
CA VAL A 597 -7.12 27.90 -6.99
C VAL A 597 -5.86 28.69 -6.67
N SER A 598 -5.99 29.66 -5.78
CA SER A 598 -4.90 30.55 -5.36
C SER A 598 -4.88 30.67 -3.85
N TYR A 599 -3.72 30.45 -3.23
CA TYR A 599 -3.52 30.59 -1.80
C TYR A 599 -2.11 31.05 -1.44
N SER A 600 -1.95 31.53 -0.23
CA SER A 600 -0.65 31.82 0.36
C SER A 600 -0.44 30.97 1.62
N ILE A 601 0.79 30.52 1.85
CA ILE A 601 1.27 30.01 3.12
C ILE A 601 2.14 31.08 3.74
N LYS A 602 1.86 31.53 4.97
CA LYS A 602 2.45 32.71 5.60
C LYS A 602 3.17 32.41 6.89
N ASN A 603 3.82 33.41 7.46
CA ASN A 603 4.36 33.44 8.81
C ASN A 603 5.49 32.42 9.06
N HIS A 604 6.35 32.17 8.10
CA HIS A 604 7.38 31.13 8.24
C HIS A 604 6.77 29.80 8.72
N ALA A 605 5.66 29.39 8.08
CA ALA A 605 4.88 28.24 8.51
C ALA A 605 5.77 27.01 8.76
N ASN A 606 5.54 26.32 9.87
CA ASN A 606 6.32 25.16 10.30
C ASN A 606 7.84 25.42 10.43
N GLY A 607 8.25 26.68 10.68
CA GLY A 607 9.65 27.08 10.79
C GLY A 607 10.40 27.21 9.47
N ASP A 608 9.68 27.33 8.34
CA ASP A 608 10.27 27.50 7.02
C ASP A 608 11.11 28.80 6.91
N GLU A 609 12.18 28.75 6.13
CA GLU A 609 12.98 29.93 5.81
C GLU A 609 12.21 30.96 4.97
N TRP A 610 11.24 30.52 4.15
CA TRP A 610 10.36 31.40 3.41
C TRP A 610 9.31 32.03 4.33
N GLN A 611 9.28 33.35 4.35
CA GLN A 611 8.27 34.08 5.12
C GLN A 611 6.86 33.86 4.55
N GLU A 612 6.76 33.77 3.25
CA GLU A 612 5.51 33.62 2.53
C GLU A 612 5.72 32.86 1.22
N VAL A 613 4.84 31.92 0.95
CA VAL A 613 4.75 31.20 -0.32
C VAL A 613 3.40 31.51 -0.94
N LYS A 614 3.40 31.92 -2.20
CA LYS A 614 2.20 32.09 -3.02
C LYS A 614 2.10 30.94 -4.00
N VAL A 615 0.99 30.22 -3.99
CA VAL A 615 0.70 29.11 -4.90
C VAL A 615 -0.55 29.43 -5.70
N VAL A 616 -0.48 29.22 -7.02
CA VAL A 616 -1.64 29.35 -7.91
C VAL A 616 -1.68 28.16 -8.86
N PHE A 617 -2.81 27.50 -8.93
CA PHE A 617 -3.09 26.43 -9.89
C PHE A 617 -4.01 26.97 -10.98
N ASN A 618 -3.64 26.80 -12.24
CA ASN A 618 -4.45 27.13 -13.40
C ASN A 618 -4.71 25.86 -14.23
N GLY A 619 -5.90 25.27 -14.11
CA GLY A 619 -6.37 24.11 -14.89
C GLY A 619 -6.91 24.47 -16.28
N ASN A 620 -7.04 25.76 -16.60
CA ASN A 620 -7.54 26.22 -17.90
C ASN A 620 -6.52 25.99 -19.02
N ASP A 621 -7.01 25.89 -20.24
CA ASP A 621 -6.21 25.84 -21.47
C ASP A 621 -5.73 27.21 -21.96
N ARG A 622 -5.99 28.29 -21.20
CA ARG A 622 -5.60 29.65 -21.42
C ARG A 622 -4.83 30.23 -20.23
N GLU A 623 -4.11 31.29 -20.47
CA GLU A 623 -3.51 32.07 -19.39
C GLU A 623 -4.58 32.75 -18.52
N VAL A 624 -4.28 32.91 -17.24
CA VAL A 624 -5.11 33.65 -16.29
C VAL A 624 -4.26 34.68 -15.57
N THR A 625 -4.88 35.78 -15.16
CA THR A 625 -4.19 36.84 -14.40
C THR A 625 -4.69 36.85 -12.97
N VAL A 626 -3.78 36.75 -12.02
CA VAL A 626 -4.05 36.87 -10.59
C VAL A 626 -3.35 38.07 -9.99
N ASN A 627 -3.86 38.54 -8.85
CA ASN A 627 -3.20 39.60 -8.10
C ASN A 627 -2.31 38.97 -7.01
N VAL A 628 -1.02 39.26 -7.08
CA VAL A 628 -0.04 38.88 -6.06
C VAL A 628 0.34 40.13 -5.26
N ALA A 629 0.52 39.98 -3.95
CA ALA A 629 0.99 41.10 -3.12
C ALA A 629 2.30 41.68 -3.68
N LYS A 630 2.41 43.01 -3.71
CA LYS A 630 3.65 43.66 -4.14
C LYS A 630 4.81 43.30 -3.21
N GLY A 631 5.98 43.07 -3.77
CA GLY A 631 7.16 42.69 -3.01
C GLY A 631 8.24 42.10 -3.91
N ASN A 632 9.32 41.65 -3.29
CA ASN A 632 10.39 40.93 -3.98
C ASN A 632 10.14 39.42 -3.83
N TRP A 633 9.69 38.79 -4.88
CA TRP A 633 9.43 37.39 -4.93
C TRP A 633 10.47 36.62 -5.75
N THR A 634 10.84 35.43 -5.33
CA THR A 634 11.54 34.45 -6.15
C THR A 634 10.50 33.58 -6.84
N ILE A 635 10.62 33.43 -8.16
CA ILE A 635 9.77 32.51 -8.93
C ILE A 635 10.36 31.13 -8.78
N VAL A 636 9.66 30.23 -8.05
CA VAL A 636 10.08 28.86 -7.81
C VAL A 636 9.53 27.93 -8.89
N ALA A 637 8.26 28.10 -9.26
CA ALA A 637 7.66 27.38 -10.37
C ALA A 637 6.82 28.32 -11.24
N ALA A 638 6.94 28.16 -12.55
CA ALA A 638 6.14 28.86 -13.55
C ALA A 638 6.21 28.14 -14.90
N ASP A 639 5.13 28.18 -15.67
CA ASP A 639 5.06 27.69 -17.06
C ASP A 639 5.56 26.24 -17.23
N GLY A 640 5.20 25.37 -16.29
CA GLY A 640 5.58 23.94 -16.32
C GLY A 640 7.06 23.68 -16.02
N LYS A 641 7.78 24.64 -15.46
CA LYS A 641 9.16 24.52 -14.97
C LYS A 641 9.20 24.77 -13.47
N ILE A 642 10.16 24.17 -12.79
CA ILE A 642 10.37 24.34 -11.35
C ILE A 642 11.88 24.30 -11.03
N ASP A 643 12.32 25.20 -10.15
CA ASP A 643 13.64 25.20 -9.55
C ASP A 643 13.51 25.72 -8.11
N LYS A 644 13.92 24.92 -7.13
CA LYS A 644 13.86 25.31 -5.71
C LYS A 644 14.71 26.56 -5.40
N ASP A 645 15.79 26.78 -6.15
CA ASP A 645 16.69 27.93 -6.00
C ASP A 645 16.21 29.16 -6.81
N GLY A 646 15.22 28.98 -7.67
CA GLY A 646 14.49 30.02 -8.37
C GLY A 646 14.77 30.13 -9.85
N LEU A 647 13.69 30.30 -10.63
CA LEU A 647 13.69 30.54 -12.07
C LEU A 647 13.90 32.04 -12.41
N GLY A 648 13.76 32.94 -11.42
CA GLY A 648 13.84 34.36 -11.61
C GLY A 648 13.19 35.17 -10.49
N LYS A 649 12.95 36.45 -10.72
CA LYS A 649 12.36 37.37 -9.74
C LYS A 649 11.05 37.99 -10.24
N SER A 650 10.14 38.30 -9.31
CA SER A 650 8.89 38.99 -9.57
C SER A 650 8.68 40.12 -8.55
N LYS A 651 8.01 41.18 -8.97
CA LYS A 651 7.58 42.29 -8.08
C LYS A 651 6.15 42.10 -7.56
N GLY A 652 5.48 41.05 -7.96
CA GLY A 652 4.06 40.88 -7.70
C GLY A 652 3.19 41.83 -8.52
N GLY A 653 2.00 42.13 -8.03
CA GLY A 653 0.97 42.87 -8.77
C GLY A 653 0.15 41.94 -9.66
N LYS A 654 -0.28 42.44 -10.84
CA LYS A 654 -0.95 41.58 -11.83
C LYS A 654 0.06 40.59 -12.40
N THR A 655 -0.13 39.31 -12.13
CA THR A 655 0.79 38.24 -12.51
C THR A 655 0.05 37.24 -13.40
N VAL A 656 0.62 36.93 -14.54
CA VAL A 656 0.09 35.95 -15.49
C VAL A 656 0.51 34.56 -15.05
N VAL A 657 -0.43 33.62 -15.04
CA VAL A 657 -0.20 32.20 -14.83
C VAL A 657 -0.52 31.48 -16.13
N ALA A 658 0.45 30.78 -16.67
CA ALA A 658 0.34 30.11 -17.95
C ALA A 658 -0.74 29.00 -17.90
N SER A 659 -1.24 28.59 -19.08
CA SER A 659 -2.25 27.51 -19.21
C SER A 659 -1.77 26.22 -18.60
N ARG A 660 -2.67 25.48 -17.95
CA ARG A 660 -2.41 24.13 -17.39
C ARG A 660 -1.08 24.04 -16.63
N SER A 661 -0.88 24.98 -15.72
CA SER A 661 0.36 25.06 -14.94
C SER A 661 0.15 25.64 -13.55
N ALA A 662 1.15 25.49 -12.71
CA ALA A 662 1.23 26.14 -11.42
C ALA A 662 2.18 27.32 -11.47
N LEU A 663 1.92 28.33 -10.63
CA LEU A 663 2.85 29.40 -10.26
C LEU A 663 3.15 29.24 -8.76
N ILE A 664 4.43 29.15 -8.41
CA ILE A 664 4.91 29.19 -7.02
C ILE A 664 5.89 30.34 -6.89
N LEU A 665 5.57 31.26 -5.99
CA LEU A 665 6.43 32.37 -5.63
C LEU A 665 6.76 32.29 -4.14
N ALA A 666 8.01 32.60 -3.77
CA ALA A 666 8.47 32.61 -2.39
C ALA A 666 9.22 33.90 -2.03
N ARG A 667 9.12 34.33 -0.77
CA ARG A 667 9.86 35.48 -0.23
C ARG A 667 10.18 35.32 1.23
#